data_5273a5ba63a25ab2c8414f1a73806008
#
_entry.id   5273a5ba63a25ab2c8414f1a73806008
#
_cell.length_a   1.000
_cell.length_b   1.000
_cell.length_c   1.000
_cell.angle_alpha   90.00
_cell.angle_beta   90.00
_cell.angle_gamma   90.00
#
_symmetry.space_group_name_H-M   'P 1'
#
loop_
_entity.id
_entity.type
_entity.pdbx_description
1 polymer ?
#
loop_
_entity_poly.entity_id
_entity_poly.type
_entity_poly.pdbx_seq_one_letter_code
_entity_poly.pdbx_strand_id
1 'polypeptide(L)'
;MNSQDSRIVAGLVLPSSSSCNHQNHFTTTIQSSDFMTDTTSKNACETQFDQIDQEILRYEEAVRDLKSRRNLLAPISKLPAEILCAIFVFCTLPDPLTPTNYAADYRWRWITVTHTSRLWRNTALSCPTLWSKPEFTKTEWAYEMIRRSKMAPLTIEVTSNYWLTPRVVDAVSEGLKHLPRINELHLSASRDNMDKLLSGINSPAPFLRTLYLDIGRSDYYYHSRAEPYILPEDFLGGDASRLSHIELTRCHLRWDSSLLRNISFLKVHNPGPPAPTLDQFIGALSGMPQLEILDLENTLPGTSDTEHTEKPGVSLPRLRKLRTVGSLQECAIFLEHVVVPSNATIHIMAKCSDIPDEGSPTIQLIHDVCQRLPVARETATTSSATNSPLIKSLLVQSMGIGSGLIVEAWNSVAKSRPTATALNPSREINLNPLATAPSVGWLKLEFTWQSAVIRQIHNDVVVAICRPLPLAQLRHLHIRNGYQDSVNSPTFARTFGTLPKVNSLTVEGTSTYEFVDALNYHTGSQSATGYNGLASSSSSNPNPGRPTLAFPALRTLKLLEADFDRDHEAENTLLEPLMDCLMHRYEHKSEIHKLILERCSHLNSEDVAELQGIVADVDWDHIECGYSDTEDEDMDDEFDDEMDDVFGGEAYFGYGASYISSDEDMMFMGF
;
A
#
# COMPACT_ATOMS: atom_id res chain seq x y z
N MET A 1 -22.82 -42.58 18.79
CA MET A 1 -24.19 -42.98 19.15
C MET A 1 -25.09 -42.02 18.41
N ASN A 2 -25.50 -42.37 17.22
CA ASN A 2 -26.82 -42.88 16.79
C ASN A 2 -27.94 -41.90 17.17
N SER A 3 -28.79 -41.40 16.32
CA SER A 3 -29.44 -41.88 15.08
C SER A 3 -30.17 -40.68 14.45
N GLN A 4 -30.15 -40.43 13.16
CA GLN A 4 -31.09 -40.88 12.13
C GLN A 4 -32.55 -40.42 12.34
N ASP A 5 -32.98 -39.76 11.32
CA ASP A 5 -34.18 -39.85 10.46
C ASP A 5 -35.03 -38.57 10.50
N SER A 6 -35.63 -38.02 9.49
CA SER A 6 -36.07 -38.55 8.19
C SER A 6 -36.35 -37.40 7.20
N ARG A 7 -36.18 -37.69 5.95
CA ARG A 7 -36.61 -36.91 4.77
C ARG A 7 -38.14 -36.88 4.67
N ILE A 8 -38.71 -35.76 4.20
CA ILE A 8 -39.85 -35.80 3.25
C ILE A 8 -39.60 -34.72 2.18
N VAL A 9 -39.43 -35.19 0.95
CA VAL A 9 -39.40 -34.43 -0.29
C VAL A 9 -40.86 -34.42 -0.80
N ALA A 10 -41.35 -33.25 -1.15
CA ALA A 10 -42.51 -33.15 -2.05
C ALA A 10 -42.17 -32.06 -3.11
N GLY A 11 -41.79 -32.53 -4.29
CA GLY A 11 -41.70 -31.71 -5.48
C GLY A 11 -43.08 -31.40 -6.05
N LEU A 12 -43.27 -30.20 -6.49
CA LEU A 12 -44.35 -29.82 -7.39
C LEU A 12 -43.71 -29.14 -8.61
N VAL A 13 -43.80 -29.86 -9.71
CA VAL A 13 -43.45 -29.44 -11.07
C VAL A 13 -44.61 -28.61 -11.61
N LEU A 14 -44.35 -27.40 -12.05
CA LEU A 14 -45.29 -26.62 -12.87
C LEU A 14 -44.86 -26.68 -14.35
N PRO A 15 -45.76 -26.83 -15.30
CA PRO A 15 -45.42 -26.90 -16.71
C PRO A 15 -45.33 -25.53 -17.35
N SER A 16 -44.34 -25.39 -18.20
CA SER A 16 -44.05 -24.27 -19.08
C SER A 16 -45.15 -24.07 -20.15
N SER A 17 -45.65 -22.85 -20.31
CA SER A 17 -46.48 -22.45 -21.43
C SER A 17 -45.63 -21.84 -22.52
N SER A 18 -45.53 -22.52 -23.64
CA SER A 18 -44.97 -22.02 -24.88
C SER A 18 -46.01 -21.22 -25.67
N SER A 19 -45.63 -20.04 -26.06
CA SER A 19 -46.33 -19.17 -27.02
C SER A 19 -46.19 -19.70 -28.45
N CYS A 20 -47.30 -19.83 -29.15
CA CYS A 20 -47.32 -19.95 -30.60
C CYS A 20 -48.36 -19.00 -31.20
N ASN A 21 -47.91 -18.03 -31.94
CA ASN A 21 -48.68 -17.23 -32.89
C ASN A 21 -48.97 -18.04 -34.14
N HIS A 22 -50.25 -18.17 -34.50
CA HIS A 22 -50.68 -18.33 -35.90
C HIS A 22 -52.01 -17.62 -36.11
N GLN A 23 -51.98 -16.60 -36.96
CA GLN A 23 -53.12 -16.02 -37.62
C GLN A 23 -53.66 -17.03 -38.68
N ASN A 24 -54.94 -17.30 -38.63
CA ASN A 24 -55.69 -17.69 -39.84
C ASN A 24 -57.15 -17.21 -39.73
N HIS A 25 -57.53 -16.38 -40.65
CA HIS A 25 -58.90 -15.99 -40.96
C HIS A 25 -59.75 -17.19 -41.32
N PHE A 26 -60.89 -17.40 -40.67
CA PHE A 26 -62.07 -18.02 -41.25
C PHE A 26 -63.30 -17.31 -40.67
N THR A 27 -64.01 -16.66 -41.60
CA THR A 27 -65.31 -16.10 -41.39
C THR A 27 -66.35 -17.26 -41.47
N THR A 28 -67.03 -17.49 -40.37
CA THR A 28 -68.26 -18.31 -40.41
C THR A 28 -69.30 -17.68 -39.50
N THR A 29 -70.37 -17.20 -40.17
CA THR A 29 -71.58 -16.69 -39.58
C THR A 29 -72.31 -17.83 -38.89
N ILE A 30 -72.49 -17.76 -37.55
CA ILE A 30 -73.43 -18.60 -36.79
C ILE A 30 -74.28 -17.72 -35.90
N GLN A 31 -75.57 -17.99 -36.02
CA GLN A 31 -76.70 -17.26 -35.44
C GLN A 31 -76.61 -17.12 -33.91
N SER A 32 -76.96 -15.93 -33.46
CA SER A 32 -77.18 -15.52 -32.10
C SER A 32 -78.44 -16.14 -31.48
N SER A 33 -78.25 -17.13 -30.61
CA SER A 33 -79.29 -17.45 -29.61
C SER A 33 -78.85 -18.41 -28.50
N ASP A 34 -77.73 -18.25 -27.81
CA ASP A 34 -77.48 -18.97 -26.52
C ASP A 34 -76.32 -18.44 -25.71
N PHE A 35 -76.14 -17.11 -25.77
CA PHE A 35 -74.92 -16.51 -25.08
C PHE A 35 -75.23 -15.76 -23.79
N MET A 36 -76.47 -15.89 -23.24
CA MET A 36 -76.87 -15.14 -22.02
C MET A 36 -76.69 -15.90 -20.70
N THR A 37 -76.43 -17.19 -20.72
CA THR A 37 -76.30 -17.98 -19.49
C THR A 37 -74.85 -18.22 -19.05
N ASP A 38 -73.87 -18.10 -19.94
CA ASP A 38 -72.45 -18.38 -19.62
C ASP A 38 -71.68 -17.17 -19.00
N THR A 39 -72.10 -15.94 -19.31
CA THR A 39 -71.55 -14.72 -18.75
C THR A 39 -71.87 -14.48 -17.29
N THR A 40 -73.09 -14.89 -16.84
CA THR A 40 -73.51 -14.80 -15.42
C THR A 40 -72.79 -15.83 -14.57
N SER A 41 -72.47 -17.01 -15.08
CA SER A 41 -71.71 -18.02 -14.35
C SER A 41 -70.22 -17.64 -14.22
N LYS A 42 -69.63 -17.05 -15.27
CA LYS A 42 -68.24 -16.52 -15.20
C LYS A 42 -68.13 -15.38 -14.21
N ASN A 43 -69.03 -14.42 -14.24
CA ASN A 43 -69.04 -13.30 -13.28
C ASN A 43 -69.28 -13.75 -11.85
N ALA A 44 -70.06 -14.82 -11.61
CA ALA A 44 -70.26 -15.37 -10.27
C ALA A 44 -69.02 -16.11 -9.77
N CYS A 45 -68.28 -16.77 -10.64
CA CYS A 45 -67.02 -17.44 -10.27
C CYS A 45 -65.90 -16.40 -10.01
N GLU A 46 -65.78 -15.35 -10.82
CA GLU A 46 -64.83 -14.24 -10.60
C GLU A 46 -65.10 -13.52 -9.29
N THR A 47 -66.39 -13.25 -8.94
CA THR A 47 -66.72 -12.67 -7.64
C THR A 47 -66.40 -13.57 -6.45
N GLN A 48 -66.46 -14.88 -6.60
CA GLN A 48 -66.04 -15.84 -5.56
C GLN A 48 -64.52 -15.90 -5.40
N PHE A 49 -63.75 -15.82 -6.52
CA PHE A 49 -62.31 -15.72 -6.42
C PHE A 49 -61.90 -14.42 -5.72
N ASP A 50 -62.46 -13.29 -6.08
CA ASP A 50 -62.21 -12.01 -5.43
C ASP A 50 -62.50 -12.04 -3.93
N GLN A 51 -63.58 -12.71 -3.53
CA GLN A 51 -63.94 -12.90 -2.09
C GLN A 51 -62.92 -13.77 -1.36
N ILE A 52 -62.49 -14.87 -1.96
CA ILE A 52 -61.45 -15.75 -1.36
C ILE A 52 -60.13 -15.02 -1.31
N ASP A 53 -59.74 -14.27 -2.30
CA ASP A 53 -58.52 -13.49 -2.31
C ASP A 53 -58.52 -12.40 -1.22
N GLN A 54 -59.66 -11.73 -1.02
CA GLN A 54 -59.85 -10.80 0.09
C GLN A 54 -59.73 -11.48 1.47
N GLU A 55 -60.29 -12.69 1.62
CA GLU A 55 -60.12 -13.46 2.86
C GLU A 55 -58.64 -13.87 3.07
N ILE A 56 -57.96 -14.33 2.04
CA ILE A 56 -56.54 -14.64 2.08
C ILE A 56 -55.75 -13.43 2.56
N LEU A 57 -55.95 -12.27 1.95
CA LEU A 57 -55.28 -11.01 2.34
C LEU A 57 -55.57 -10.67 3.82
N ARG A 58 -56.79 -10.88 4.29
CA ARG A 58 -57.18 -10.63 5.70
C ARG A 58 -56.44 -11.59 6.67
N TYR A 59 -56.37 -12.88 6.34
CA TYR A 59 -55.63 -13.84 7.17
C TYR A 59 -54.14 -13.58 7.16
N GLU A 60 -53.55 -13.22 6.00
CA GLU A 60 -52.16 -12.84 5.91
C GLU A 60 -51.84 -11.62 6.76
N GLU A 61 -52.72 -10.64 6.81
CA GLU A 61 -52.54 -9.46 7.65
C GLU A 61 -52.63 -9.82 9.13
N ALA A 62 -53.59 -10.66 9.53
CA ALA A 62 -53.71 -11.16 10.90
C ALA A 62 -52.42 -11.93 11.32
N VAL A 63 -51.90 -12.78 10.45
CA VAL A 63 -50.64 -13.51 10.69
C VAL A 63 -49.46 -12.54 10.83
N ARG A 64 -49.40 -11.51 9.99
CA ARG A 64 -48.37 -10.45 10.07
C ARG A 64 -48.45 -9.69 11.40
N ASP A 65 -49.65 -9.43 11.92
CA ASP A 65 -49.82 -8.74 13.19
C ASP A 65 -49.43 -9.62 14.37
N LEU A 66 -49.77 -10.90 14.35
CA LEU A 66 -49.32 -11.86 15.38
C LEU A 66 -47.80 -11.99 15.41
N LYS A 67 -47.16 -12.08 14.23
CA LYS A 67 -45.72 -12.09 14.11
C LYS A 67 -45.09 -10.78 14.66
N SER A 68 -45.72 -9.65 14.43
CA SER A 68 -45.26 -8.34 14.95
C SER A 68 -45.36 -8.31 16.49
N ARG A 69 -46.47 -8.77 17.09
CA ARG A 69 -46.61 -8.88 18.55
C ARG A 69 -45.56 -9.80 19.13
N ARG A 70 -45.30 -10.96 18.52
CA ARG A 70 -44.26 -11.89 18.95
C ARG A 70 -42.87 -11.20 18.93
N ASN A 71 -42.54 -10.46 17.89
CA ASN A 71 -41.24 -9.77 17.75
C ASN A 71 -41.06 -8.65 18.79
N LEU A 72 -42.15 -7.98 19.25
CA LEU A 72 -42.09 -7.00 20.33
C LEU A 72 -41.69 -7.59 21.68
N LEU A 73 -41.89 -8.90 21.88
CA LEU A 73 -41.47 -9.60 23.10
C LEU A 73 -39.96 -9.89 23.15
N ALA A 74 -39.27 -9.80 22.01
CA ALA A 74 -37.84 -10.03 21.97
C ALA A 74 -37.08 -8.94 22.77
N PRO A 75 -36.02 -9.29 23.54
CA PRO A 75 -35.28 -8.34 24.38
C PRO A 75 -34.75 -7.13 23.59
N ILE A 76 -34.30 -7.34 22.35
CA ILE A 76 -33.78 -6.28 21.49
C ILE A 76 -34.83 -5.24 21.09
N SER A 77 -36.11 -5.64 21.05
CA SER A 77 -37.23 -4.72 20.73
C SER A 77 -37.56 -3.76 21.89
N LYS A 78 -36.96 -3.98 23.07
CA LYS A 78 -37.08 -3.08 24.22
C LYS A 78 -36.05 -1.93 24.18
N LEU A 79 -35.09 -1.99 23.25
CA LEU A 79 -34.10 -0.93 23.11
C LEU A 79 -34.72 0.35 22.54
N PRO A 80 -34.32 1.53 23.02
CA PRO A 80 -34.68 2.81 22.43
C PRO A 80 -34.31 2.87 20.95
N ALA A 81 -35.06 3.65 20.17
CA ALA A 81 -34.83 3.80 18.73
C ALA A 81 -33.42 4.33 18.43
N GLU A 82 -32.86 5.19 19.27
CA GLU A 82 -31.51 5.74 19.15
C GLU A 82 -30.43 4.67 19.23
N ILE A 83 -30.61 3.71 20.17
CA ILE A 83 -29.67 2.58 20.32
C ILE A 83 -29.78 1.63 19.13
N LEU A 84 -31.00 1.33 18.67
CA LEU A 84 -31.19 0.56 17.45
C LEU A 84 -30.55 1.24 16.22
N CYS A 85 -30.73 2.56 16.09
CA CYS A 85 -30.05 3.34 15.02
C CYS A 85 -28.53 3.22 15.09
N ALA A 86 -27.95 3.34 16.29
CA ALA A 86 -26.49 3.17 16.47
C ALA A 86 -26.03 1.77 16.05
N ILE A 87 -26.77 0.73 16.46
CA ILE A 87 -26.49 -0.65 16.05
C ILE A 87 -26.56 -0.79 14.52
N PHE A 88 -27.59 -0.24 13.89
CA PHE A 88 -27.74 -0.31 12.43
C PHE A 88 -26.62 0.41 11.69
N VAL A 89 -26.15 1.55 12.20
CA VAL A 89 -24.98 2.26 11.65
C VAL A 89 -23.72 1.40 11.78
N PHE A 90 -23.53 0.70 12.91
CA PHE A 90 -22.41 -0.26 13.02
C PHE A 90 -22.48 -1.39 11.99
N CYS A 91 -23.68 -1.83 11.60
CA CYS A 91 -23.83 -2.83 10.54
C CYS A 91 -23.42 -2.33 9.14
N THR A 92 -23.25 -1.03 8.94
CA THR A 92 -22.75 -0.46 7.66
C THR A 92 -21.23 -0.49 7.56
N LEU A 93 -20.53 -0.70 8.67
CA LEU A 93 -19.07 -0.72 8.67
C LEU A 93 -18.55 -2.03 8.03
N PRO A 94 -17.47 -1.97 7.26
CA PRO A 94 -16.86 -3.17 6.72
C PRO A 94 -16.33 -4.05 7.85
N ASP A 95 -16.53 -5.35 7.73
CA ASP A 95 -15.95 -6.31 8.66
C ASP A 95 -14.44 -6.42 8.41
N PRO A 96 -13.59 -6.12 9.40
CA PRO A 96 -12.14 -6.18 9.24
C PRO A 96 -11.60 -7.59 8.92
N LEU A 97 -12.39 -8.64 9.15
CA LEU A 97 -12.03 -10.03 8.87
C LEU A 97 -12.43 -10.50 7.47
N THR A 98 -13.15 -9.68 6.71
CA THR A 98 -13.61 -10.07 5.37
C THR A 98 -12.57 -9.74 4.32
N PRO A 99 -12.11 -10.72 3.50
CA PRO A 99 -11.20 -10.46 2.39
C PRO A 99 -11.80 -9.45 1.40
N THR A 100 -10.98 -8.53 0.91
CA THR A 100 -11.37 -7.42 0.02
C THR A 100 -12.05 -7.86 -1.29
N ASN A 101 -11.85 -9.11 -1.72
CA ASN A 101 -12.43 -9.64 -2.95
C ASN A 101 -13.95 -9.80 -2.92
N TYR A 102 -14.57 -9.81 -1.74
CA TYR A 102 -16.02 -9.92 -1.56
C TYR A 102 -16.70 -8.59 -1.20
N ALA A 103 -15.96 -7.48 -1.30
CA ALA A 103 -16.43 -6.17 -0.83
C ALA A 103 -17.72 -5.66 -1.50
N ALA A 104 -18.02 -6.10 -2.73
CA ALA A 104 -19.21 -5.62 -3.46
C ALA A 104 -20.52 -6.10 -2.82
N ASP A 105 -20.61 -7.38 -2.43
CA ASP A 105 -21.83 -7.95 -1.85
C ASP A 105 -22.05 -7.51 -0.39
N TYR A 106 -20.97 -7.17 0.33
CA TYR A 106 -21.06 -6.74 1.73
C TYR A 106 -21.65 -5.33 1.89
N ARG A 107 -21.54 -4.46 0.89
CA ARG A 107 -22.04 -3.08 0.94
C ARG A 107 -23.54 -3.00 1.19
N TRP A 108 -24.31 -4.02 0.79
CA TRP A 108 -25.77 -4.04 0.89
C TRP A 108 -26.30 -4.87 2.08
N ARG A 109 -25.45 -5.60 2.79
CA ARG A 109 -25.87 -6.48 3.88
C ARG A 109 -26.64 -5.76 4.99
N TRP A 110 -26.29 -4.52 5.28
CA TRP A 110 -26.97 -3.73 6.29
C TRP A 110 -28.46 -3.49 5.97
N ILE A 111 -28.88 -3.56 4.70
CA ILE A 111 -30.29 -3.40 4.31
C ILE A 111 -31.16 -4.45 4.96
N THR A 112 -30.65 -5.64 5.29
CA THR A 112 -31.36 -6.71 5.96
C THR A 112 -32.02 -6.26 7.28
N VAL A 113 -31.48 -5.22 7.95
CA VAL A 113 -32.12 -4.65 9.15
C VAL A 113 -33.52 -4.11 8.83
N THR A 114 -33.76 -3.63 7.60
CA THR A 114 -35.07 -3.13 7.17
C THR A 114 -36.08 -4.24 6.88
N HIS A 115 -35.63 -5.51 6.77
CA HIS A 115 -36.46 -6.67 6.46
C HIS A 115 -36.73 -7.56 7.69
N THR A 116 -36.14 -7.25 8.84
CA THR A 116 -36.23 -8.08 10.06
C THR A 116 -37.60 -7.97 10.74
N SER A 117 -38.11 -6.76 10.97
CA SER A 117 -39.40 -6.50 11.58
C SER A 117 -39.93 -5.12 11.23
N ARG A 118 -41.26 -4.91 11.45
CA ARG A 118 -41.88 -3.57 11.26
C ARG A 118 -41.20 -2.49 12.12
N LEU A 119 -40.87 -2.84 13.39
CA LEU A 119 -40.19 -1.93 14.31
C LEU A 119 -38.83 -1.52 13.74
N TRP A 120 -38.00 -2.50 13.33
CA TRP A 120 -36.68 -2.26 12.80
C TRP A 120 -36.73 -1.46 11.50
N ARG A 121 -37.64 -1.81 10.60
CA ARG A 121 -37.87 -1.06 9.35
C ARG A 121 -38.21 0.40 9.63
N ASN A 122 -39.19 0.65 10.51
CA ASN A 122 -39.58 2.02 10.83
C ASN A 122 -38.43 2.81 11.49
N THR A 123 -37.68 2.17 12.38
CA THR A 123 -36.49 2.76 13.00
C THR A 123 -35.43 3.07 11.95
N ALA A 124 -35.09 2.12 11.08
CA ALA A 124 -34.10 2.32 10.02
C ALA A 124 -34.49 3.43 9.04
N LEU A 125 -35.77 3.47 8.61
CA LEU A 125 -36.29 4.51 7.73
C LEU A 125 -36.30 5.90 8.38
N SER A 126 -36.46 5.96 9.70
CA SER A 126 -36.42 7.20 10.47
C SER A 126 -35.02 7.62 10.93
N CYS A 127 -33.98 6.85 10.63
CA CYS A 127 -32.58 7.10 11.00
C CYS A 127 -31.79 7.75 9.84
N PRO A 128 -31.68 9.09 9.75
CA PRO A 128 -31.04 9.76 8.60
C PRO A 128 -29.59 9.39 8.41
N THR A 129 -28.84 9.13 9.50
CA THR A 129 -27.42 8.78 9.47
C THR A 129 -27.16 7.42 8.79
N LEU A 130 -28.14 6.52 8.82
CA LEU A 130 -28.03 5.22 8.15
C LEU A 130 -27.96 5.37 6.61
N TRP A 131 -28.53 6.45 6.08
CA TRP A 131 -28.65 6.76 4.66
C TRP A 131 -27.62 7.79 4.18
N SER A 132 -26.68 8.17 5.04
CA SER A 132 -25.76 9.29 4.79
C SER A 132 -24.58 8.96 3.87
N LYS A 133 -24.39 7.71 3.49
CA LYS A 133 -23.38 7.26 2.53
C LYS A 133 -24.06 6.63 1.30
N PRO A 134 -24.48 7.46 0.31
CA PRO A 134 -25.16 6.95 -0.89
C PRO A 134 -24.25 6.05 -1.72
N GLU A 135 -24.82 4.98 -2.27
CA GLU A 135 -24.12 4.06 -3.15
C GLU A 135 -24.47 4.36 -4.62
N PHE A 136 -23.54 4.95 -5.33
CA PHE A 136 -23.77 5.49 -6.68
C PHE A 136 -23.74 4.44 -7.79
N THR A 137 -23.31 3.21 -7.53
CA THR A 137 -23.38 2.12 -8.52
C THR A 137 -24.83 1.78 -8.90
N LYS A 138 -25.78 2.06 -7.98
CA LYS A 138 -27.23 1.96 -8.21
C LYS A 138 -27.87 3.34 -8.07
N THR A 139 -27.96 4.07 -9.16
CA THR A 139 -28.32 5.49 -9.18
C THR A 139 -29.65 5.81 -8.50
N GLU A 140 -30.68 4.98 -8.72
CA GLU A 140 -31.99 5.15 -8.08
C GLU A 140 -31.94 5.03 -6.57
N TRP A 141 -31.12 4.09 -6.07
CA TRP A 141 -30.85 3.98 -4.64
C TRP A 141 -30.10 5.16 -4.09
N ALA A 142 -29.11 5.67 -4.84
CA ALA A 142 -28.38 6.86 -4.42
C ALA A 142 -29.31 8.06 -4.20
N TYR A 143 -30.22 8.31 -5.14
CA TYR A 143 -31.24 9.38 -4.97
C TYR A 143 -32.11 9.17 -3.74
N GLU A 144 -32.58 7.95 -3.52
CA GLU A 144 -33.41 7.62 -2.35
C GLU A 144 -32.63 7.75 -1.04
N MET A 145 -31.38 7.32 -1.00
CA MET A 145 -30.51 7.48 0.18
C MET A 145 -30.26 8.96 0.47
N ILE A 146 -29.94 9.78 -0.54
CA ILE A 146 -29.79 11.23 -0.39
C ILE A 146 -31.07 11.84 0.18
N ARG A 147 -32.23 11.47 -0.33
CA ARG A 147 -33.53 11.93 0.16
C ARG A 147 -33.77 11.56 1.63
N ARG A 148 -33.48 10.29 2.02
CA ARG A 148 -33.67 9.78 3.39
C ARG A 148 -32.65 10.30 4.38
N SER A 149 -31.44 10.65 3.93
CA SER A 149 -30.42 11.24 4.79
C SER A 149 -30.80 12.61 5.36
N LYS A 150 -31.83 13.26 4.81
CA LYS A 150 -32.36 14.57 5.28
C LYS A 150 -31.22 15.60 5.45
N MET A 151 -30.99 16.01 6.71
CA MET A 151 -29.92 16.97 7.08
C MET A 151 -28.70 16.29 7.71
N ALA A 152 -28.64 14.97 7.74
CA ALA A 152 -27.44 14.27 8.24
C ALA A 152 -26.21 14.62 7.37
N PRO A 153 -25.01 14.70 7.97
CA PRO A 153 -23.76 14.86 7.21
C PRO A 153 -23.64 13.76 6.17
N LEU A 154 -23.26 14.14 4.94
CA LEU A 154 -23.10 13.19 3.83
C LEU A 154 -21.64 12.81 3.64
N THR A 155 -21.42 11.53 3.32
CA THR A 155 -20.18 11.01 2.74
C THR A 155 -20.45 10.68 1.28
N ILE A 156 -19.82 11.38 0.35
CA ILE A 156 -19.85 11.10 -1.08
C ILE A 156 -18.61 10.33 -1.45
N GLU A 157 -18.77 9.07 -1.87
CA GLU A 157 -17.66 8.21 -2.25
C GLU A 157 -17.90 7.60 -3.62
N VAL A 158 -17.00 7.88 -4.57
CA VAL A 158 -16.99 7.32 -5.91
C VAL A 158 -15.58 6.85 -6.22
N THR A 159 -15.38 5.55 -6.12
CA THR A 159 -14.07 4.89 -6.31
C THR A 159 -14.08 4.00 -7.55
N SER A 160 -14.62 4.47 -8.65
CA SER A 160 -14.63 3.72 -9.91
C SER A 160 -13.33 3.97 -10.67
N ASN A 161 -12.54 2.93 -10.84
CA ASN A 161 -11.20 3.06 -11.43
C ASN A 161 -11.19 3.53 -12.89
N TYR A 162 -12.29 3.41 -13.70
CA TYR A 162 -12.17 3.72 -15.13
C TYR A 162 -13.40 4.31 -15.83
N TRP A 163 -14.62 3.86 -15.55
CA TRP A 163 -15.77 4.26 -16.36
C TRP A 163 -17.00 4.59 -15.52
N LEU A 164 -17.20 5.87 -15.26
CA LEU A 164 -18.49 6.34 -14.72
C LEU A 164 -19.47 6.48 -15.90
N THR A 165 -20.60 5.79 -15.82
CA THR A 165 -21.66 6.01 -16.78
C THR A 165 -22.26 7.41 -16.60
N PRO A 166 -22.84 8.04 -17.63
CA PRO A 166 -23.46 9.34 -17.50
C PRO A 166 -24.51 9.40 -16.38
N ARG A 167 -25.27 8.32 -16.18
CA ARG A 167 -26.27 8.23 -15.10
C ARG A 167 -25.62 8.30 -13.71
N VAL A 168 -24.47 7.67 -13.52
CA VAL A 168 -23.72 7.75 -12.25
C VAL A 168 -23.18 9.16 -12.04
N VAL A 169 -22.63 9.79 -13.07
CA VAL A 169 -22.16 11.18 -13.01
C VAL A 169 -23.29 12.12 -12.62
N ASP A 170 -24.49 11.96 -13.20
CA ASP A 170 -25.67 12.77 -12.86
C ASP A 170 -26.09 12.56 -11.39
N ALA A 171 -26.10 11.31 -10.91
CA ALA A 171 -26.46 11.01 -9.53
C ALA A 171 -25.44 11.58 -8.52
N VAL A 172 -24.14 11.51 -8.84
CA VAL A 172 -23.08 12.12 -8.03
C VAL A 172 -23.23 13.64 -8.03
N SER A 173 -23.49 14.24 -9.19
CA SER A 173 -23.73 15.69 -9.32
C SER A 173 -24.92 16.15 -8.48
N GLU A 174 -25.98 15.34 -8.39
CA GLU A 174 -27.10 15.61 -7.48
C GLU A 174 -26.66 15.56 -6.00
N GLY A 175 -25.85 14.55 -5.63
CA GLY A 175 -25.24 14.47 -4.29
C GLY A 175 -24.41 15.71 -3.96
N LEU A 176 -23.63 16.21 -4.91
CA LEU A 176 -22.76 17.38 -4.75
C LEU A 176 -23.53 18.69 -4.56
N LYS A 177 -24.80 18.80 -4.97
CA LYS A 177 -25.65 19.94 -4.65
C LYS A 177 -25.87 20.12 -3.14
N HIS A 178 -25.61 19.09 -2.36
CA HIS A 178 -25.70 19.12 -0.90
C HIS A 178 -24.36 19.49 -0.22
N LEU A 179 -23.45 20.15 -0.93
CA LEU A 179 -22.11 20.52 -0.47
C LEU A 179 -22.04 21.08 0.96
N PRO A 180 -22.97 21.99 1.39
CA PRO A 180 -22.94 22.54 2.76
C PRO A 180 -23.04 21.51 3.88
N ARG A 181 -23.51 20.29 3.62
CA ARG A 181 -23.60 19.21 4.61
C ARG A 181 -22.70 18.00 4.30
N ILE A 182 -21.87 18.07 3.27
CA ILE A 182 -20.90 17.02 2.98
C ILE A 182 -19.80 17.07 4.03
N ASN A 183 -19.53 15.93 4.66
CA ASN A 183 -18.46 15.75 5.64
C ASN A 183 -17.21 15.14 5.02
N GLU A 184 -17.39 14.22 4.07
CA GLU A 184 -16.34 13.52 3.36
C GLU A 184 -16.66 13.47 1.87
N LEU A 185 -15.68 13.84 1.06
CA LEU A 185 -15.78 13.82 -0.40
C LEU A 185 -14.62 13.02 -0.97
N HIS A 186 -14.93 11.86 -1.53
CA HIS A 186 -13.96 10.95 -2.16
C HIS A 186 -14.38 10.75 -3.61
N LEU A 187 -13.62 11.32 -4.54
CA LEU A 187 -13.88 11.19 -5.98
C LEU A 187 -12.64 10.61 -6.68
N SER A 188 -12.82 9.49 -7.37
CA SER A 188 -11.86 8.95 -8.32
C SER A 188 -12.56 8.77 -9.66
N ALA A 189 -12.15 9.51 -10.68
CA ALA A 189 -12.78 9.53 -11.98
C ALA A 189 -11.80 9.93 -13.09
N SER A 190 -12.16 9.64 -14.35
CA SER A 190 -11.45 10.19 -15.52
C SER A 190 -11.51 11.71 -15.54
N ARG A 191 -10.56 12.35 -16.22
CA ARG A 191 -10.48 13.79 -16.36
C ARG A 191 -11.82 14.43 -16.78
N ASP A 192 -12.41 13.90 -17.85
CA ASP A 192 -13.67 14.44 -18.41
C ASP A 192 -14.85 14.35 -17.43
N ASN A 193 -14.91 13.29 -16.64
CA ASN A 193 -15.93 13.13 -15.63
C ASN A 193 -15.65 14.03 -14.42
N MET A 194 -14.38 14.20 -14.05
CA MET A 194 -14.00 15.10 -12.96
C MET A 194 -14.33 16.56 -13.32
N ASP A 195 -14.09 16.98 -14.56
CA ASP A 195 -14.49 18.31 -15.04
C ASP A 195 -15.99 18.56 -14.87
N LYS A 196 -16.82 17.55 -15.23
CA LYS A 196 -18.28 17.65 -15.06
C LYS A 196 -18.69 17.71 -13.59
N LEU A 197 -18.05 16.90 -12.74
CA LEU A 197 -18.37 16.81 -11.31
C LEU A 197 -17.93 18.05 -10.54
N LEU A 198 -16.77 18.63 -10.86
CA LEU A 198 -16.19 19.74 -10.11
C LEU A 198 -16.57 21.13 -10.65
N SER A 199 -17.06 21.23 -11.90
CA SER A 199 -17.40 22.51 -12.55
C SER A 199 -18.46 23.34 -11.81
N GLY A 200 -19.24 22.74 -10.92
CA GLY A 200 -20.27 23.42 -10.12
C GLY A 200 -19.94 23.58 -8.64
N ILE A 201 -18.74 23.17 -8.21
CA ILE A 201 -18.35 23.17 -6.79
C ILE A 201 -17.64 24.47 -6.43
N ASN A 202 -18.40 25.58 -6.41
CA ASN A 202 -17.92 26.91 -6.04
C ASN A 202 -18.57 27.46 -4.77
N SER A 203 -19.35 26.65 -4.07
CA SER A 203 -20.01 27.05 -2.80
C SER A 203 -19.19 26.58 -1.59
N PRO A 204 -19.25 27.30 -0.45
CA PRO A 204 -18.57 26.88 0.77
C PRO A 204 -18.98 25.49 1.26
N ALA A 205 -18.01 24.75 1.79
CA ALA A 205 -18.20 23.41 2.37
C ALA A 205 -17.82 23.39 3.87
N PRO A 206 -18.58 24.07 4.76
CA PRO A 206 -18.18 24.33 6.15
C PRO A 206 -18.10 23.08 7.02
N PHE A 207 -18.69 21.96 6.60
CA PHE A 207 -18.65 20.69 7.33
C PHE A 207 -17.65 19.68 6.75
N LEU A 208 -17.04 19.99 5.59
CA LEU A 208 -16.10 19.11 4.93
C LEU A 208 -14.84 18.93 5.80
N ARG A 209 -14.51 17.68 6.12
CA ARG A 209 -13.32 17.28 6.90
C ARG A 209 -12.29 16.57 6.07
N THR A 210 -12.75 15.76 5.12
CA THR A 210 -11.90 14.93 4.26
C THR A 210 -12.20 15.19 2.80
N LEU A 211 -11.16 15.51 2.04
CA LEU A 211 -11.20 15.69 0.60
C LEU A 211 -10.19 14.70 -0.04
N TYR A 212 -10.70 13.78 -0.84
CA TYR A 212 -9.92 12.87 -1.65
C TYR A 212 -10.29 13.04 -3.11
N LEU A 213 -9.33 13.42 -3.95
CA LEU A 213 -9.49 13.55 -5.40
C LEU A 213 -8.39 12.75 -6.10
N ASP A 214 -8.78 11.84 -6.97
CA ASP A 214 -7.88 11.06 -7.82
C ASP A 214 -8.32 11.14 -9.28
N ILE A 215 -7.48 11.72 -10.13
CA ILE A 215 -7.73 11.79 -11.57
C ILE A 215 -7.23 10.52 -12.22
N GLY A 216 -8.14 9.65 -12.66
CA GLY A 216 -7.82 8.40 -13.33
C GLY A 216 -6.90 8.60 -14.54
N ARG A 217 -5.98 7.66 -14.77
CA ARG A 217 -5.22 7.62 -16.01
C ARG A 217 -6.16 7.27 -17.16
N SER A 218 -6.05 8.00 -18.26
CA SER A 218 -6.63 7.56 -19.53
C SER A 218 -5.71 6.49 -20.12
N ASP A 219 -6.13 5.24 -20.12
CA ASP A 219 -5.32 4.08 -20.56
C ASP A 219 -4.99 4.08 -22.06
N TYR A 220 -5.54 5.01 -22.82
CA TYR A 220 -5.40 5.02 -24.28
C TYR A 220 -4.09 5.61 -24.81
N TYR A 221 -3.26 6.27 -24.00
CA TYR A 221 -2.01 6.86 -24.48
C TYR A 221 -0.87 6.69 -23.49
N TYR A 222 -0.11 5.65 -23.62
CA TYR A 222 1.13 5.38 -22.85
C TYR A 222 2.21 6.47 -22.98
N HIS A 223 2.05 7.44 -23.89
CA HIS A 223 3.07 8.43 -24.22
C HIS A 223 2.60 9.89 -24.25
N SER A 224 1.35 10.18 -23.93
CA SER A 224 0.91 11.56 -23.89
C SER A 224 1.24 12.18 -22.52
N ARG A 225 2.05 13.23 -22.52
CA ARG A 225 2.14 14.17 -21.40
C ARG A 225 0.75 14.76 -21.19
N ALA A 226 -0.09 14.08 -20.44
CA ALA A 226 -1.38 14.62 -20.07
C ALA A 226 -1.15 15.93 -19.30
N GLU A 227 -1.77 17.01 -19.76
CA GLU A 227 -1.75 18.27 -19.02
C GLU A 227 -2.23 18.08 -17.59
N PRO A 228 -1.64 18.79 -16.62
CA PRO A 228 -2.05 18.70 -15.22
C PRO A 228 -3.54 19.08 -15.06
N TYR A 229 -4.23 18.39 -14.17
CA TYR A 229 -5.59 18.79 -13.79
C TYR A 229 -5.49 19.86 -12.71
N ILE A 230 -5.90 21.08 -13.03
CA ILE A 230 -5.82 22.21 -12.09
C ILE A 230 -7.20 22.47 -11.53
N LEU A 231 -7.32 22.44 -10.20
CA LEU A 231 -8.57 22.81 -9.52
C LEU A 231 -8.88 24.29 -9.74
N PRO A 232 -10.18 24.65 -9.95
CA PRO A 232 -10.61 26.04 -10.05
C PRO A 232 -10.17 26.86 -8.83
N GLU A 233 -9.90 28.17 -9.04
CA GLU A 233 -9.49 29.07 -7.94
C GLU A 233 -10.60 29.25 -6.89
N ASP A 234 -11.85 29.20 -7.31
CA ASP A 234 -13.05 29.29 -6.48
C ASP A 234 -13.56 27.92 -5.95
N PHE A 235 -12.75 26.87 -6.11
CA PHE A 235 -13.10 25.54 -5.62
C PHE A 235 -13.47 25.56 -4.14
N LEU A 236 -14.64 25.00 -3.79
CA LEU A 236 -15.26 25.05 -2.46
C LEU A 236 -15.51 26.49 -1.95
N GLY A 237 -15.64 27.48 -2.84
CA GLY A 237 -15.73 28.88 -2.47
C GLY A 237 -14.53 29.41 -1.67
N GLY A 238 -13.42 28.70 -1.70
CA GLY A 238 -12.23 28.99 -0.88
C GLY A 238 -12.46 28.82 0.63
N ASP A 239 -13.59 28.27 1.07
CA ASP A 239 -13.93 28.09 2.49
C ASP A 239 -14.39 26.66 2.81
N ALA A 240 -13.49 25.93 3.47
CA ALA A 240 -13.75 24.65 4.09
C ALA A 240 -13.09 24.64 5.50
N SER A 241 -13.66 25.41 6.39
CA SER A 241 -13.05 25.73 7.70
C SER A 241 -12.79 24.54 8.62
N ARG A 242 -13.44 23.37 8.36
CA ARG A 242 -13.22 22.10 9.09
C ARG A 242 -12.35 21.10 8.34
N LEU A 243 -11.85 21.47 7.15
CA LEU A 243 -11.02 20.58 6.34
C LEU A 243 -9.70 20.35 7.08
N SER A 244 -9.40 19.09 7.33
CA SER A 244 -8.21 18.65 8.06
C SER A 244 -7.43 17.56 7.32
N HIS A 245 -8.05 16.92 6.34
CA HIS A 245 -7.49 15.82 5.59
C HIS A 245 -7.66 16.07 4.09
N ILE A 246 -6.54 16.17 3.37
CA ILE A 246 -6.49 16.36 1.91
C ILE A 246 -5.63 15.29 1.28
N GLU A 247 -6.19 14.56 0.31
CA GLU A 247 -5.48 13.65 -0.58
C GLU A 247 -5.75 14.02 -2.05
N LEU A 248 -4.71 14.38 -2.77
CA LEU A 248 -4.77 14.74 -4.18
C LEU A 248 -3.83 13.84 -4.99
N THR A 249 -4.35 13.17 -6.00
CA THR A 249 -3.56 12.36 -6.92
C THR A 249 -3.81 12.82 -8.34
N ARG A 250 -2.73 13.21 -9.05
CA ARG A 250 -2.78 13.78 -10.41
C ARG A 250 -3.66 15.03 -10.53
N CYS A 251 -3.76 15.76 -9.44
CA CYS A 251 -4.58 16.95 -9.31
C CYS A 251 -3.77 18.05 -8.64
N HIS A 252 -3.75 19.24 -9.24
CA HIS A 252 -3.01 20.40 -8.77
C HIS A 252 -3.94 21.35 -8.02
N LEU A 253 -3.63 21.57 -6.73
CA LEU A 253 -4.19 22.64 -5.91
C LEU A 253 -3.13 23.71 -5.73
N ARG A 254 -3.49 24.96 -5.90
CA ARG A 254 -2.57 26.09 -5.67
C ARG A 254 -2.06 26.10 -4.22
N TRP A 255 -0.76 26.24 -4.04
CA TRP A 255 -0.14 26.23 -2.72
C TRP A 255 -0.47 27.45 -1.85
N ASP A 256 -0.96 28.55 -2.45
CA ASP A 256 -1.47 29.72 -1.76
C ASP A 256 -2.96 29.62 -1.37
N SER A 257 -3.61 28.49 -1.67
CA SER A 257 -5.02 28.26 -1.38
C SER A 257 -5.32 28.30 0.12
N SER A 258 -6.41 28.97 0.49
CA SER A 258 -6.92 28.98 1.87
C SER A 258 -7.33 27.61 2.38
N LEU A 259 -7.60 26.65 1.49
CA LEU A 259 -7.96 25.27 1.83
C LEU A 259 -6.82 24.51 2.51
N LEU A 260 -5.56 24.94 2.31
CA LEU A 260 -4.38 24.33 2.92
C LEU A 260 -4.15 24.77 4.38
N ARG A 261 -4.98 25.65 4.93
CA ARG A 261 -4.82 26.12 6.31
C ARG A 261 -5.31 25.08 7.32
N ASN A 262 -4.54 24.90 8.40
CA ASN A 262 -4.89 24.00 9.52
C ASN A 262 -5.07 22.52 9.16
N ILE A 263 -4.47 22.08 8.05
CA ILE A 263 -4.48 20.66 7.64
C ILE A 263 -3.63 19.84 8.61
N SER A 264 -4.15 18.69 9.00
CA SER A 264 -3.43 17.69 9.81
C SER A 264 -2.86 16.54 8.96
N PHE A 265 -3.48 16.26 7.82
CA PHE A 265 -3.07 15.23 6.86
C PHE A 265 -3.03 15.83 5.46
N LEU A 266 -1.87 15.84 4.83
CA LEU A 266 -1.69 16.28 3.45
C LEU A 266 -0.97 15.22 2.63
N LYS A 267 -1.63 14.76 1.57
CA LYS A 267 -1.06 13.89 0.56
C LYS A 267 -1.25 14.51 -0.82
N VAL A 268 -0.15 14.74 -1.54
CA VAL A 268 -0.18 15.26 -2.91
C VAL A 268 0.76 14.42 -3.77
N HIS A 269 0.18 13.69 -4.70
CA HIS A 269 0.90 12.77 -5.56
C HIS A 269 0.74 13.17 -7.04
N ASN A 270 1.87 13.36 -7.71
CA ASN A 270 1.93 13.56 -9.16
C ASN A 270 0.99 14.68 -9.68
N PRO A 271 0.98 15.88 -9.07
CA PRO A 271 0.06 16.95 -9.48
C PRO A 271 0.31 17.45 -10.90
N GLY A 272 1.48 17.18 -11.45
CA GLY A 272 1.94 17.73 -12.73
C GLY A 272 2.52 19.17 -12.59
N PRO A 273 3.12 19.70 -13.66
CA PRO A 273 3.66 21.05 -13.68
C PRO A 273 2.55 22.12 -13.59
N PRO A 274 2.84 23.35 -13.09
CA PRO A 274 4.13 23.77 -12.57
C PRO A 274 4.39 23.30 -11.14
N ALA A 275 5.66 23.00 -10.83
CA ALA A 275 6.07 22.78 -9.43
C ALA A 275 5.90 24.08 -8.62
N PRO A 276 5.64 24.00 -7.31
CA PRO A 276 5.58 25.19 -6.47
C PRO A 276 6.92 25.92 -6.42
N THR A 277 6.88 27.25 -6.28
CA THR A 277 8.07 27.97 -5.87
C THR A 277 8.38 27.67 -4.41
N LEU A 278 9.64 27.80 -4.00
CA LEU A 278 10.05 27.58 -2.61
C LEU A 278 9.22 28.45 -1.63
N ASP A 279 8.95 29.70 -2.01
CA ASP A 279 8.16 30.62 -1.19
C ASP A 279 6.72 30.18 -1.00
N GLN A 280 6.06 29.76 -2.08
CA GLN A 280 4.70 29.23 -2.02
C GLN A 280 4.64 27.98 -1.14
N PHE A 281 5.60 27.09 -1.32
CA PHE A 281 5.69 25.83 -0.55
C PHE A 281 5.90 26.07 0.94
N ILE A 282 6.88 26.89 1.31
CA ILE A 282 7.19 27.27 2.69
C ILE A 282 6.03 28.06 3.32
N GLY A 283 5.42 28.99 2.56
CA GLY A 283 4.25 29.73 3.00
C GLY A 283 3.05 28.83 3.33
N ALA A 284 2.78 27.84 2.49
CA ALA A 284 1.72 26.86 2.72
C ALA A 284 1.99 26.02 3.98
N LEU A 285 3.20 25.44 4.12
CA LEU A 285 3.57 24.63 5.29
C LEU A 285 3.52 25.45 6.59
N SER A 286 3.89 26.73 6.55
CA SER A 286 3.78 27.63 7.70
C SER A 286 2.32 27.83 8.15
N GLY A 287 1.37 27.71 7.22
CA GLY A 287 -0.08 27.74 7.49
C GLY A 287 -0.62 26.46 8.13
N MET A 288 0.19 25.39 8.27
CA MET A 288 -0.24 24.07 8.74
C MET A 288 0.44 23.63 10.04
N PRO A 289 0.36 24.36 11.16
CA PRO A 289 1.08 24.03 12.40
C PRO A 289 0.58 22.73 13.06
N GLN A 290 -0.57 22.21 12.62
CA GLN A 290 -1.18 20.97 13.11
C GLN A 290 -0.85 19.75 12.27
N LEU A 291 0.02 19.88 11.26
CA LEU A 291 0.33 18.80 10.31
C LEU A 291 0.97 17.60 11.03
N GLU A 292 0.31 16.46 10.94
CA GLU A 292 0.77 15.18 11.51
C GLU A 292 1.32 14.24 10.45
N ILE A 293 0.75 14.28 9.24
CA ILE A 293 1.16 13.42 8.11
C ILE A 293 1.36 14.28 6.87
N LEU A 294 2.54 14.18 6.29
CA LEU A 294 2.92 14.82 5.02
C LEU A 294 3.44 13.76 4.06
N ASP A 295 2.73 13.58 2.94
CA ASP A 295 3.06 12.60 1.89
C ASP A 295 3.07 13.30 0.53
N LEU A 296 4.28 13.50 -0.01
CA LEU A 296 4.52 14.27 -1.23
C LEU A 296 5.21 13.42 -2.29
N GLU A 297 4.67 13.40 -3.49
CA GLU A 297 5.27 12.66 -4.61
C GLU A 297 5.32 13.52 -5.87
N ASN A 298 6.54 13.77 -6.40
CA ASN A 298 6.80 14.62 -7.56
C ASN A 298 6.17 16.02 -7.45
N THR A 299 6.30 16.63 -6.26
CA THR A 299 5.57 17.86 -5.88
C THR A 299 6.43 18.84 -5.09
N LEU A 300 7.69 18.48 -4.85
CA LEU A 300 8.64 19.32 -4.15
C LEU A 300 9.06 20.53 -5.01
N PRO A 301 9.49 21.66 -4.40
CA PRO A 301 9.95 22.82 -5.13
C PRO A 301 11.23 22.52 -5.89
N GLY A 302 11.29 22.96 -7.15
CA GLY A 302 12.47 22.84 -8.01
C GLY A 302 13.53 23.90 -7.73
N THR A 303 14.67 23.78 -8.42
CA THR A 303 15.86 24.65 -8.25
C THR A 303 15.80 25.98 -8.99
N SER A 304 14.69 26.29 -9.69
CA SER A 304 14.57 27.52 -10.47
C SER A 304 14.47 28.74 -9.55
N ASP A 305 15.45 29.62 -9.65
CA ASP A 305 15.50 30.99 -9.09
C ASP A 305 15.75 31.16 -7.59
N THR A 306 16.56 30.33 -6.98
CA THR A 306 17.09 30.68 -5.65
C THR A 306 18.33 31.59 -5.79
N GLU A 307 18.14 32.90 -5.89
CA GLU A 307 19.06 33.80 -5.23
C GLU A 307 19.12 33.37 -3.76
N HIS A 308 20.31 33.07 -3.26
CA HIS A 308 20.60 32.60 -1.89
C HIS A 308 20.11 33.62 -0.83
N THR A 309 18.82 33.69 -0.65
CA THR A 309 18.23 34.39 0.48
C THR A 309 18.10 33.36 1.62
N GLU A 310 18.83 33.58 2.72
CA GLU A 310 18.68 32.86 4.00
C GLU A 310 17.23 33.03 4.49
N LYS A 311 16.34 32.17 4.01
CA LYS A 311 14.94 32.18 4.45
C LYS A 311 14.82 31.31 5.71
N PRO A 312 14.04 31.78 6.72
CA PRO A 312 13.83 30.98 7.92
C PRO A 312 13.15 29.68 7.55
N GLY A 313 13.69 28.57 8.05
CA GLY A 313 13.09 27.26 7.86
C GLY A 313 11.75 27.14 8.60
N VAL A 314 10.84 26.31 8.05
CA VAL A 314 9.55 25.99 8.68
C VAL A 314 9.72 24.80 9.62
N SER A 315 9.23 24.94 10.85
CA SER A 315 9.16 23.85 11.80
C SER A 315 7.77 23.20 11.80
N LEU A 316 7.72 21.86 11.71
CA LEU A 316 6.50 21.07 11.75
C LEU A 316 6.46 20.23 13.05
N PRO A 317 6.20 20.80 14.21
CA PRO A 317 6.45 20.17 15.52
C PRO A 317 5.53 18.97 15.82
N ARG A 318 4.40 18.85 15.10
CA ARG A 318 3.46 17.74 15.27
C ARG A 318 3.60 16.64 14.23
N LEU A 319 4.52 16.78 13.29
CA LEU A 319 4.69 15.82 12.22
C LEU A 319 5.12 14.46 12.80
N ARG A 320 4.34 13.44 12.48
CA ARG A 320 4.54 12.02 12.87
C ARG A 320 5.02 11.15 11.72
N LYS A 321 4.58 11.49 10.50
CA LYS A 321 4.94 10.75 9.31
C LYS A 321 5.27 11.70 8.17
N LEU A 322 6.45 11.52 7.61
CA LEU A 322 6.92 12.18 6.41
C LEU A 322 7.20 11.13 5.34
N ARG A 323 6.60 11.28 4.16
CA ARG A 323 7.01 10.59 2.96
C ARG A 323 7.23 11.62 1.86
N THR A 324 8.40 11.57 1.23
CA THR A 324 8.73 12.41 0.08
C THR A 324 9.34 11.59 -1.04
N VAL A 325 8.84 11.82 -2.25
CA VAL A 325 9.36 11.23 -3.49
C VAL A 325 9.60 12.35 -4.49
N GLY A 326 10.84 12.50 -4.93
CA GLY A 326 11.23 13.56 -5.87
C GLY A 326 12.64 13.36 -6.39
N SER A 327 13.17 14.35 -7.09
CA SER A 327 14.58 14.36 -7.45
C SER A 327 15.46 14.54 -6.19
N LEU A 328 16.71 14.10 -6.26
CA LEU A 328 17.66 14.24 -5.15
C LEU A 328 17.84 15.70 -4.74
N GLN A 329 17.88 16.63 -5.70
CA GLN A 329 18.01 18.07 -5.45
C GLN A 329 16.80 18.64 -4.73
N GLU A 330 15.58 18.27 -5.16
CA GLU A 330 14.33 18.68 -4.50
C GLU A 330 14.27 18.17 -3.07
N CYS A 331 14.67 16.93 -2.82
CA CYS A 331 14.76 16.38 -1.46
C CYS A 331 15.77 17.13 -0.58
N ALA A 332 16.90 17.53 -1.15
CA ALA A 332 17.91 18.31 -0.43
C ALA A 332 17.40 19.71 -0.05
N ILE A 333 16.75 20.42 -0.98
CA ILE A 333 16.11 21.73 -0.76
C ILE A 333 15.02 21.61 0.33
N PHE A 334 14.17 20.57 0.22
CA PHE A 334 13.13 20.32 1.23
C PHE A 334 13.72 20.20 2.65
N LEU A 335 14.73 19.34 2.85
CA LEU A 335 15.35 19.11 4.14
C LEU A 335 16.18 20.31 4.65
N GLU A 336 16.60 21.20 3.78
CA GLU A 336 17.27 22.45 4.15
C GLU A 336 16.31 23.41 4.84
N HIS A 337 15.07 23.51 4.33
CA HIS A 337 14.11 24.52 4.76
C HIS A 337 13.00 23.99 5.68
N VAL A 338 12.88 22.66 5.86
CA VAL A 338 11.85 22.05 6.71
C VAL A 338 12.48 21.32 7.90
N VAL A 339 12.12 21.76 9.11
CA VAL A 339 12.55 21.11 10.34
C VAL A 339 11.54 20.05 10.74
N VAL A 340 11.98 18.78 10.65
CA VAL A 340 11.19 17.59 10.98
C VAL A 340 11.54 17.13 12.40
N PRO A 341 10.56 16.70 13.22
CA PRO A 341 10.84 16.14 14.55
C PRO A 341 11.62 14.83 14.48
N SER A 342 12.51 14.59 15.42
CA SER A 342 13.33 13.37 15.46
C SER A 342 12.54 12.08 15.71
N ASN A 343 11.35 12.19 16.29
CA ASN A 343 10.44 11.05 16.53
C ASN A 343 9.49 10.75 15.37
N ALA A 344 9.54 11.50 14.28
CA ALA A 344 8.74 11.26 13.11
C ALA A 344 9.23 10.01 12.35
N THR A 345 8.31 9.26 11.76
CA THR A 345 8.63 8.23 10.77
C THR A 345 8.95 8.90 9.44
N ILE A 346 10.13 8.64 8.88
CA ILE A 346 10.65 9.31 7.69
C ILE A 346 10.86 8.30 6.58
N HIS A 347 10.29 8.57 5.41
CA HIS A 347 10.52 7.84 4.19
C HIS A 347 10.86 8.82 3.07
N ILE A 348 12.10 8.78 2.58
CA ILE A 348 12.59 9.61 1.49
C ILE A 348 12.97 8.70 0.32
N MET A 349 12.36 8.92 -0.84
CA MET A 349 12.72 8.30 -2.10
C MET A 349 13.26 9.38 -3.03
N ALA A 350 14.58 9.40 -3.22
CA ALA A 350 15.28 10.38 -4.03
C ALA A 350 15.70 9.76 -5.38
N LYS A 351 15.25 10.37 -6.47
CA LYS A 351 15.61 9.98 -7.83
C LYS A 351 16.85 10.77 -8.25
N CYS A 352 17.94 10.07 -8.53
CA CYS A 352 19.16 10.67 -9.06
C CYS A 352 19.01 10.77 -10.58
N SER A 353 19.12 11.99 -11.14
CA SER A 353 19.05 12.22 -12.59
C SER A 353 20.31 11.74 -13.28
N ASP A 354 21.44 11.92 -12.62
CA ASP A 354 22.74 11.51 -13.12
C ASP A 354 23.20 10.24 -12.38
N ILE A 355 23.93 9.41 -13.11
CA ILE A 355 24.60 8.26 -12.51
C ILE A 355 25.63 8.81 -11.53
N PRO A 356 25.63 8.37 -10.25
CA PRO A 356 26.72 8.75 -9.35
C PRO A 356 28.05 8.32 -9.95
N ASP A 357 28.99 9.24 -10.10
CA ASP A 357 30.32 8.99 -10.62
C ASP A 357 31.36 9.38 -9.57
N GLU A 358 32.59 8.84 -9.64
CA GLU A 358 33.64 9.13 -8.66
C GLU A 358 33.93 10.65 -8.63
N GLY A 359 33.78 11.27 -7.47
CA GLY A 359 33.86 12.72 -7.30
C GLY A 359 32.64 13.51 -7.79
N SER A 360 31.58 12.84 -8.19
CA SER A 360 30.33 13.46 -8.63
C SER A 360 29.66 14.28 -7.51
N PRO A 361 29.09 15.45 -7.83
CA PRO A 361 28.28 16.22 -6.90
C PRO A 361 27.08 15.42 -6.36
N THR A 362 26.65 14.38 -7.06
CA THR A 362 25.54 13.50 -6.65
C THR A 362 25.85 12.76 -5.36
N ILE A 363 27.07 12.19 -5.20
CA ILE A 363 27.48 11.50 -3.97
C ILE A 363 27.52 12.48 -2.78
N GLN A 364 28.07 13.69 -3.01
CA GLN A 364 28.09 14.72 -1.98
C GLN A 364 26.66 15.14 -1.60
N LEU A 365 25.78 15.29 -2.57
CA LEU A 365 24.39 15.67 -2.32
C LEU A 365 23.61 14.58 -1.56
N ILE A 366 23.87 13.29 -1.85
CA ILE A 366 23.33 12.16 -1.04
C ILE A 366 23.80 12.28 0.41
N HIS A 367 25.10 12.55 0.62
CA HIS A 367 25.65 12.76 1.96
C HIS A 367 24.97 13.94 2.68
N ASP A 368 24.78 15.05 2.00
CA ASP A 368 24.15 16.26 2.53
C ASP A 368 22.68 16.02 2.92
N VAL A 369 21.92 15.29 2.08
CA VAL A 369 20.55 14.85 2.40
C VAL A 369 20.54 14.04 3.70
N CYS A 370 21.43 13.06 3.81
CA CYS A 370 21.50 12.22 5.02
C CYS A 370 21.96 13.00 6.25
N GLN A 371 22.87 13.95 6.11
CA GLN A 371 23.35 14.81 7.20
C GLN A 371 22.26 15.78 7.71
N ARG A 372 21.34 16.19 6.85
CA ARG A 372 20.21 17.07 7.19
C ARG A 372 19.06 16.35 7.90
N LEU A 373 19.07 15.02 7.95
CA LEU A 373 18.06 14.26 8.70
C LEU A 373 18.08 14.64 10.19
N PRO A 374 16.92 14.69 10.86
CA PRO A 374 16.83 15.03 12.29
C PRO A 374 17.74 14.17 13.15
N VAL A 375 17.80 12.88 12.87
CA VAL A 375 18.61 11.89 13.58
C VAL A 375 20.11 12.15 13.49
N ALA A 376 20.59 12.72 12.38
CA ALA A 376 21.98 13.09 12.20
C ALA A 376 22.33 14.42 12.85
N ARG A 377 21.40 15.40 12.84
CA ARG A 377 21.59 16.74 13.42
C ARG A 377 21.74 16.73 14.94
N GLU A 378 21.01 15.87 15.66
CA GLU A 378 21.03 15.82 17.12
C GLU A 378 22.37 15.31 17.70
N THR A 379 23.09 14.47 16.94
CA THR A 379 24.43 14.02 17.37
C THR A 379 25.46 15.13 17.40
N ALA A 380 25.24 16.21 16.62
CA ALA A 380 26.16 17.31 16.47
C ALA A 380 25.99 18.39 17.57
N THR A 381 24.86 18.44 18.26
CA THR A 381 24.50 19.65 19.04
C THR A 381 24.38 19.50 20.53
N THR A 382 24.23 18.32 21.17
CA THR A 382 24.07 18.29 22.63
C THR A 382 24.29 16.97 23.36
N SER A 383 24.78 17.12 24.59
CA SER A 383 24.92 16.14 25.67
C SER A 383 23.62 15.84 26.46
N SER A 384 22.44 16.28 26.01
CA SER A 384 21.17 16.10 26.72
C SER A 384 20.04 15.52 25.86
N ALA A 385 20.35 14.56 24.98
CA ALA A 385 19.35 13.92 24.13
C ALA A 385 18.58 12.82 24.88
N THR A 386 17.41 13.13 25.38
CA THR A 386 16.57 12.18 26.13
C THR A 386 15.53 11.43 25.30
N ASN A 387 15.26 11.79 24.06
CA ASN A 387 14.12 11.22 23.31
C ASN A 387 14.33 10.85 21.83
N SER A 388 15.54 10.97 21.28
CA SER A 388 15.76 10.55 19.89
C SER A 388 15.72 9.04 19.74
N PRO A 389 15.05 8.50 18.71
CA PRO A 389 15.07 7.07 18.45
C PRO A 389 16.49 6.62 18.09
N LEU A 390 16.99 5.63 18.82
CA LEU A 390 18.32 5.05 18.58
C LEU A 390 18.23 4.00 17.46
N ILE A 391 19.16 4.03 16.52
CA ILE A 391 19.28 2.98 15.51
C ILE A 391 19.86 1.73 16.16
N LYS A 392 19.03 0.68 16.32
CA LYS A 392 19.43 -0.63 16.85
C LYS A 392 19.53 -1.70 15.78
N SER A 393 18.74 -1.57 14.71
CA SER A 393 18.79 -2.45 13.55
C SER A 393 18.86 -1.61 12.29
N LEU A 394 19.66 -2.05 11.32
CA LEU A 394 19.85 -1.42 10.02
C LEU A 394 19.81 -2.48 8.92
N LEU A 395 19.03 -2.22 7.88
CA LEU A 395 19.06 -2.93 6.62
C LEU A 395 19.71 -2.03 5.58
N VAL A 396 20.64 -2.58 4.82
CA VAL A 396 21.20 -1.99 3.61
C VAL A 396 20.92 -2.96 2.48
N GLN A 397 20.13 -2.53 1.51
CA GLN A 397 19.65 -3.38 0.42
C GLN A 397 19.95 -2.76 -0.93
N SER A 398 20.60 -3.49 -1.82
CA SER A 398 20.71 -3.13 -3.24
C SER A 398 19.39 -3.38 -3.96
N MET A 399 19.00 -2.47 -4.84
CA MET A 399 17.84 -2.62 -5.73
C MET A 399 18.32 -3.22 -7.04
N GLY A 400 17.69 -4.29 -7.50
CA GLY A 400 18.10 -5.16 -8.63
C GLY A 400 18.95 -4.51 -9.72
N ILE A 401 19.95 -5.21 -10.20
CA ILE A 401 20.96 -4.82 -11.23
C ILE A 401 21.54 -3.40 -11.00
N GLY A 402 21.84 -3.04 -9.74
CA GLY A 402 22.49 -1.77 -9.41
C GLY A 402 21.68 -0.50 -9.71
N SER A 403 20.35 -0.60 -9.75
CA SER A 403 19.46 0.53 -10.06
C SER A 403 19.15 1.42 -8.87
N GLY A 404 19.64 1.08 -7.66
CA GLY A 404 19.38 1.86 -6.47
C GLY A 404 19.82 1.19 -5.18
N LEU A 405 19.65 1.93 -4.08
CA LEU A 405 19.97 1.50 -2.73
C LEU A 405 18.85 1.86 -1.75
N ILE A 406 18.50 0.93 -0.89
CA ILE A 406 17.55 1.13 0.21
C ILE A 406 18.31 1.00 1.53
N VAL A 407 18.09 1.95 2.42
CA VAL A 407 18.54 1.87 3.82
C VAL A 407 17.34 2.04 4.74
N GLU A 408 17.07 1.03 5.56
CA GLU A 408 16.01 1.08 6.56
C GLU A 408 16.56 0.92 7.98
N ALA A 409 16.04 1.71 8.93
CA ALA A 409 16.48 1.68 10.30
C ALA A 409 15.30 1.50 11.29
N TRP A 410 15.56 0.72 12.37
CA TRP A 410 14.61 0.46 13.45
C TRP A 410 15.21 0.78 14.82
N ASN A 411 14.35 1.19 15.74
CA ASN A 411 14.71 1.40 17.14
C ASN A 411 14.59 0.14 18.01
N SER A 412 14.12 -0.96 17.43
CA SER A 412 14.02 -2.27 18.07
C SER A 412 14.92 -3.27 17.37
N VAL A 413 15.31 -4.33 18.05
CA VAL A 413 15.95 -5.47 17.41
C VAL A 413 14.85 -6.21 16.62
N ALA A 414 14.96 -6.20 15.31
CA ALA A 414 13.99 -6.88 14.44
C ALA A 414 13.97 -8.38 14.76
N LYS A 415 12.85 -8.88 15.24
CA LYS A 415 12.58 -10.32 15.18
C LYS A 415 12.34 -10.62 13.70
N SER A 416 13.03 -11.63 13.18
CA SER A 416 13.03 -12.06 11.77
C SER A 416 11.73 -11.73 11.02
N ARG A 417 11.88 -10.95 9.94
CA ARG A 417 10.78 -10.54 9.07
C ARG A 417 10.13 -11.79 8.47
N PRO A 418 8.80 -11.96 8.48
CA PRO A 418 8.16 -12.93 7.62
C PRO A 418 8.50 -12.57 6.18
N THR A 419 8.98 -13.53 5.42
CA THR A 419 9.30 -13.43 4.00
C THR A 419 8.17 -12.70 3.27
N ALA A 420 8.48 -11.52 2.75
CA ALA A 420 7.55 -10.75 1.95
C ALA A 420 7.39 -11.45 0.59
N THR A 421 6.44 -12.36 0.50
CA THR A 421 5.80 -12.65 -0.79
C THR A 421 5.29 -11.33 -1.34
N ALA A 422 5.71 -11.04 -2.57
CA ALA A 422 5.48 -9.82 -3.31
C ALA A 422 4.07 -9.25 -3.08
N LEU A 423 3.97 -8.25 -2.25
CA LEU A 423 2.77 -7.45 -2.08
C LEU A 423 2.79 -6.37 -3.16
N ASN A 424 1.86 -6.51 -4.07
CA ASN A 424 1.52 -5.54 -5.10
C ASN A 424 1.25 -4.17 -4.43
N PRO A 425 2.03 -3.11 -4.70
CA PRO A 425 1.93 -1.84 -3.96
C PRO A 425 0.70 -0.99 -4.31
N SER A 426 -0.20 -1.47 -5.15
CA SER A 426 -1.28 -0.66 -5.74
C SER A 426 -2.63 -0.70 -5.02
N ARG A 427 -2.75 -1.31 -3.83
CA ARG A 427 -4.08 -1.45 -3.18
C ARG A 427 -4.07 -1.42 -1.66
N GLU A 428 -3.59 -0.34 -1.07
CA GLU A 428 -3.94 -0.03 0.31
C GLU A 428 -4.56 1.37 0.41
N ILE A 429 -5.88 1.42 0.16
CA ILE A 429 -6.71 2.48 0.72
C ILE A 429 -6.92 2.08 2.20
N ASN A 430 -5.92 2.33 3.01
CA ASN A 430 -6.00 2.10 4.44
C ASN A 430 -6.59 3.37 5.07
N LEU A 431 -7.90 3.35 5.31
CA LEU A 431 -8.65 4.43 5.95
C LEU A 431 -8.25 4.67 7.43
N ASN A 432 -7.23 3.97 7.92
CA ASN A 432 -6.70 4.18 9.25
C ASN A 432 -5.22 4.56 9.19
N PRO A 433 -4.89 5.86 9.12
CA PRO A 433 -3.50 6.34 9.00
C PRO A 433 -2.64 6.01 10.24
N LEU A 434 -3.23 5.47 11.31
CA LEU A 434 -2.56 5.08 12.55
C LEU A 434 -2.33 3.58 12.70
N ALA A 435 -2.84 2.75 11.77
CA ALA A 435 -2.50 1.33 11.74
C ALA A 435 -1.05 1.17 11.28
N THR A 436 -0.13 1.12 12.22
CA THR A 436 1.28 0.79 11.99
C THR A 436 1.36 -0.62 11.46
N ALA A 437 1.64 -0.78 10.17
CA ALA A 437 2.13 -2.05 9.66
C ALA A 437 3.40 -2.40 10.48
N PRO A 438 3.47 -3.54 11.15
CA PRO A 438 4.52 -3.85 12.12
C PRO A 438 5.92 -4.09 11.52
N SER A 439 6.11 -3.84 10.23
CA SER A 439 7.31 -4.23 9.49
C SER A 439 8.11 -3.07 8.86
N VAL A 440 7.63 -1.84 8.87
CA VAL A 440 8.36 -0.71 8.25
C VAL A 440 9.25 -0.02 9.28
N GLY A 441 10.51 0.24 8.92
CA GLY A 441 11.43 1.03 9.75
C GLY A 441 10.90 2.46 9.99
N TRP A 442 11.29 3.07 11.08
CA TRP A 442 10.95 4.48 11.33
C TRP A 442 11.75 5.43 10.42
N LEU A 443 12.88 4.99 9.86
CA LEU A 443 13.64 5.70 8.84
C LEU A 443 13.81 4.78 7.64
N LYS A 444 13.37 5.22 6.45
CA LYS A 444 13.59 4.55 5.18
C LYS A 444 14.11 5.55 4.16
N LEU A 445 15.25 5.26 3.59
CA LEU A 445 15.90 6.05 2.55
C LEU A 445 16.04 5.19 1.31
N GLU A 446 15.55 5.67 0.18
CA GLU A 446 15.66 5.01 -1.12
C GLU A 446 16.31 5.99 -2.11
N PHE A 447 17.39 5.57 -2.72
CA PHE A 447 18.07 6.31 -3.77
C PHE A 447 18.02 5.48 -5.05
N THR A 448 17.47 6.03 -6.11
CA THR A 448 17.29 5.32 -7.38
C THR A 448 17.95 6.08 -8.53
N TRP A 449 18.49 5.36 -9.51
CA TRP A 449 19.06 5.89 -10.76
C TRP A 449 18.66 5.02 -11.94
N GLN A 450 18.79 5.55 -13.16
CA GLN A 450 18.22 4.90 -14.36
C GLN A 450 19.09 3.79 -14.96
N SER A 451 20.36 3.72 -14.61
CA SER A 451 21.30 2.74 -15.17
C SER A 451 22.06 2.00 -14.08
N ALA A 452 22.50 0.79 -14.38
CA ALA A 452 23.37 0.04 -13.48
C ALA A 452 24.67 0.83 -13.20
N VAL A 453 24.99 0.98 -11.92
CA VAL A 453 26.16 1.70 -11.44
C VAL A 453 27.31 0.72 -11.25
N ILE A 454 28.54 1.17 -11.57
CA ILE A 454 29.74 0.38 -11.33
C ILE A 454 29.86 0.07 -9.82
N ARG A 455 30.30 -1.15 -9.48
CA ARG A 455 30.42 -1.65 -8.09
C ARG A 455 31.13 -0.66 -7.14
N GLN A 456 32.18 0.05 -7.61
CA GLN A 456 32.92 1.00 -6.79
C GLN A 456 32.03 2.19 -6.36
N ILE A 457 31.22 2.69 -7.26
CA ILE A 457 30.33 3.82 -7.01
C ILE A 457 29.21 3.44 -6.03
N HIS A 458 28.72 2.19 -6.14
CA HIS A 458 27.78 1.65 -5.18
C HIS A 458 28.34 1.72 -3.74
N ASN A 459 29.61 1.37 -3.56
CA ASN A 459 30.30 1.45 -2.26
C ASN A 459 30.41 2.89 -1.75
N ASP A 460 30.69 3.86 -2.60
CA ASP A 460 30.76 5.28 -2.23
C ASP A 460 29.40 5.82 -1.81
N VAL A 461 28.33 5.39 -2.46
CA VAL A 461 26.96 5.73 -2.08
C VAL A 461 26.61 5.15 -0.70
N VAL A 462 26.96 3.87 -0.42
CA VAL A 462 26.78 3.27 0.90
C VAL A 462 27.47 4.09 1.99
N VAL A 463 28.71 4.50 1.74
CA VAL A 463 29.47 5.34 2.67
C VAL A 463 28.80 6.71 2.85
N ALA A 464 28.37 7.35 1.76
CA ALA A 464 27.72 8.67 1.80
C ALA A 464 26.41 8.64 2.62
N ILE A 465 25.65 7.55 2.54
CA ILE A 465 24.40 7.37 3.32
C ILE A 465 24.69 7.03 4.77
N CYS A 466 25.56 6.05 5.03
CA CYS A 466 25.73 5.48 6.37
C CYS A 466 26.59 6.35 7.31
N ARG A 467 27.57 7.08 6.75
CA ARG A 467 28.49 7.91 7.55
C ARG A 467 27.81 8.99 8.39
N PRO A 468 26.78 9.72 7.93
CA PRO A 468 26.08 10.70 8.74
C PRO A 468 25.16 10.10 9.81
N LEU A 469 24.78 8.82 9.68
CA LEU A 469 23.82 8.20 10.60
C LEU A 469 24.46 7.83 11.94
N PRO A 470 23.74 7.98 13.09
CA PRO A 470 24.27 7.67 14.41
C PRO A 470 24.23 6.16 14.71
N LEU A 471 25.14 5.40 14.12
CA LEU A 471 25.18 3.94 14.18
C LEU A 471 25.87 3.38 15.44
N ALA A 472 26.35 4.20 16.37
CA ALA A 472 27.10 3.76 17.57
C ALA A 472 26.32 2.78 18.49
N GLN A 473 24.98 2.74 18.37
CA GLN A 473 24.11 1.83 19.14
C GLN A 473 23.58 0.65 18.31
N LEU A 474 24.05 0.50 17.07
CA LEU A 474 23.65 -0.58 16.17
C LEU A 474 24.00 -1.94 16.78
N ARG A 475 23.03 -2.84 16.81
CA ARG A 475 23.18 -4.21 17.29
C ARG A 475 22.98 -5.25 16.20
N HIS A 476 22.10 -4.93 15.27
CA HIS A 476 21.68 -5.84 14.18
C HIS A 476 21.96 -5.16 12.85
N LEU A 477 22.81 -5.73 12.06
CA LEU A 477 23.10 -5.28 10.71
C LEU A 477 22.62 -6.36 9.73
N HIS A 478 21.81 -5.97 8.76
CA HIS A 478 21.38 -6.83 7.66
C HIS A 478 21.84 -6.19 6.34
N ILE A 479 22.64 -6.93 5.59
CA ILE A 479 23.09 -6.56 4.24
C ILE A 479 22.40 -7.50 3.26
N ARG A 480 21.66 -6.94 2.31
CA ARG A 480 21.02 -7.69 1.24
C ARG A 480 21.62 -7.25 -0.08
N ASN A 481 22.41 -8.13 -0.66
CA ASN A 481 23.11 -7.89 -1.92
C ASN A 481 22.27 -8.38 -3.11
N GLY A 482 22.32 -7.63 -4.22
CA GLY A 482 21.86 -8.11 -5.52
C GLY A 482 22.93 -8.98 -6.19
N TYR A 483 22.59 -9.59 -7.32
CA TYR A 483 23.44 -10.54 -8.06
C TYR A 483 24.81 -9.97 -8.49
N GLN A 484 24.92 -8.66 -8.70
CA GLN A 484 26.17 -8.00 -9.13
C GLN A 484 26.64 -6.87 -8.21
N ASP A 485 25.85 -6.53 -7.20
CA ASP A 485 26.03 -5.33 -6.38
C ASP A 485 26.31 -5.71 -4.93
N SER A 486 27.56 -6.09 -4.65
CA SER A 486 28.00 -6.33 -3.28
C SER A 486 28.77 -5.14 -2.73
N VAL A 487 28.58 -4.88 -1.43
CA VAL A 487 29.46 -3.97 -0.70
C VAL A 487 30.81 -4.64 -0.56
N ASN A 488 31.86 -4.05 -1.13
CA ASN A 488 33.18 -4.66 -1.08
C ASN A 488 33.76 -4.74 0.35
N SER A 489 34.65 -5.70 0.56
CA SER A 489 35.26 -6.00 1.84
C SER A 489 35.84 -4.78 2.57
N PRO A 490 36.66 -3.89 1.94
CA PRO A 490 37.20 -2.71 2.60
C PRO A 490 36.12 -1.70 3.03
N THR A 491 35.11 -1.45 2.20
CA THR A 491 34.02 -0.52 2.51
C THR A 491 33.16 -1.08 3.64
N PHE A 492 32.84 -2.36 3.60
CA PHE A 492 32.08 -3.03 4.64
C PHE A 492 32.80 -2.96 6.00
N ALA A 493 34.07 -3.32 6.04
CA ALA A 493 34.89 -3.29 7.25
C ALA A 493 35.08 -1.87 7.81
N ARG A 494 35.32 -0.86 6.95
CA ARG A 494 35.50 0.53 7.37
C ARG A 494 34.22 1.19 7.82
N THR A 495 33.11 0.91 7.17
CA THR A 495 31.80 1.55 7.47
C THR A 495 31.16 0.91 8.71
N PHE A 496 31.17 -0.40 8.82
CA PHE A 496 30.43 -1.12 9.86
C PHE A 496 31.31 -1.89 10.85
N GLY A 497 32.51 -2.35 10.42
CA GLY A 497 33.38 -3.20 11.21
C GLY A 497 33.93 -2.56 12.49
N THR A 498 33.98 -1.23 12.55
CA THR A 498 34.38 -0.45 13.74
C THR A 498 33.28 -0.26 14.76
N LEU A 499 32.03 -0.64 14.45
CA LEU A 499 30.88 -0.42 15.33
C LEU A 499 30.91 -1.37 16.54
N PRO A 500 30.94 -0.81 17.78
CA PRO A 500 31.30 -1.58 18.97
C PRO A 500 30.20 -2.51 19.48
N LYS A 501 28.95 -2.35 19.02
CA LYS A 501 27.78 -3.05 19.58
C LYS A 501 27.09 -3.99 18.59
N VAL A 502 27.58 -4.11 17.36
CA VAL A 502 27.03 -5.06 16.39
C VAL A 502 27.31 -6.49 16.86
N ASN A 503 26.26 -7.15 17.32
CA ASN A 503 26.31 -8.50 17.84
C ASN A 503 25.65 -9.54 16.93
N SER A 504 24.88 -9.09 15.94
CA SER A 504 24.24 -9.94 14.95
C SER A 504 24.40 -9.33 13.56
N LEU A 505 24.87 -10.15 12.63
CA LEU A 505 25.04 -9.82 11.22
C LEU A 505 24.22 -10.80 10.40
N THR A 506 23.40 -10.30 9.52
CA THR A 506 22.70 -11.08 8.47
C THR A 506 23.23 -10.65 7.12
N VAL A 507 23.65 -11.60 6.31
CA VAL A 507 24.05 -11.39 4.92
C VAL A 507 23.11 -12.21 4.04
N GLU A 508 22.47 -11.56 3.08
CA GLU A 508 21.49 -12.17 2.18
C GLU A 508 21.91 -11.98 0.73
N GLY A 509 21.81 -13.03 -0.08
CA GLY A 509 22.10 -13.05 -1.50
C GLY A 509 23.42 -13.71 -1.88
N THR A 510 23.64 -13.86 -3.17
CA THR A 510 24.73 -14.67 -3.73
C THR A 510 26.14 -14.09 -3.59
N SER A 511 26.28 -12.77 -3.31
CA SER A 511 27.59 -12.11 -3.18
C SER A 511 28.16 -12.19 -1.77
N THR A 512 28.33 -13.41 -1.26
CA THR A 512 28.70 -13.61 0.16
C THR A 512 30.21 -13.64 0.40
N TYR A 513 31.07 -13.80 -0.62
CA TYR A 513 32.53 -13.88 -0.43
C TYR A 513 33.16 -12.64 0.22
N GLU A 514 32.74 -11.47 -0.22
CA GLU A 514 33.36 -10.21 0.21
C GLU A 514 33.14 -9.89 1.70
N PHE A 515 32.09 -10.44 2.33
CA PHE A 515 31.88 -10.24 3.77
C PHE A 515 32.84 -11.09 4.62
N VAL A 516 33.24 -12.27 4.15
CA VAL A 516 34.18 -13.16 4.85
C VAL A 516 35.52 -12.43 5.01
N ASP A 517 36.03 -11.85 3.93
CA ASP A 517 37.23 -11.03 3.96
C ASP A 517 37.08 -9.83 4.88
N ALA A 518 35.89 -9.20 4.87
CA ALA A 518 35.63 -8.07 5.76
C ALA A 518 35.61 -8.45 7.23
N LEU A 519 35.19 -9.65 7.59
CA LEU A 519 35.22 -10.15 8.97
C LEU A 519 36.65 -10.39 9.46
N ASN A 520 37.58 -10.72 8.56
CA ASN A 520 39.02 -10.90 8.86
C ASN A 520 39.81 -9.60 8.82
N TYR A 521 39.20 -8.48 8.44
CA TYR A 521 39.87 -7.20 8.33
C TYR A 521 40.30 -6.65 9.69
N HIS A 522 41.57 -6.26 9.79
CA HIS A 522 42.14 -5.64 10.99
C HIS A 522 41.94 -4.12 10.97
N THR A 523 41.14 -3.59 11.88
CA THR A 523 40.95 -2.15 12.06
C THR A 523 42.23 -1.56 12.67
N GLY A 524 43.00 -0.83 11.88
CA GLY A 524 44.28 -0.21 12.32
C GLY A 524 45.48 -0.49 11.41
N SER A 525 45.38 -1.41 10.46
CA SER A 525 46.41 -1.62 9.44
C SER A 525 46.25 -0.56 8.36
N GLN A 526 46.98 0.54 8.45
CA GLN A 526 47.21 1.47 7.34
C GLN A 526 48.07 0.76 6.30
N SER A 527 47.50 0.11 5.30
CA SER A 527 48.21 -0.14 4.07
C SER A 527 48.36 1.18 3.33
N ALA A 528 49.60 1.66 3.34
CA ALA A 528 50.07 2.80 2.54
C ALA A 528 49.94 2.47 1.06
N THR A 529 48.81 2.78 0.44
CA THR A 529 48.70 3.06 -1.00
C THR A 529 48.00 4.40 -1.12
N GLY A 530 48.77 5.37 -1.66
CA GLY A 530 48.52 6.80 -1.59
C GLY A 530 47.22 7.26 -2.22
N TYR A 531 46.57 8.17 -1.52
CA TYR A 531 45.98 9.37 -2.10
C TYR A 531 46.16 10.52 -1.10
N ASN A 532 46.92 11.54 -1.57
CA ASN A 532 47.17 12.77 -0.87
C ASN A 532 45.90 13.61 -0.76
N GLY A 533 45.58 14.09 0.44
CA GLY A 533 44.58 15.13 0.60
C GLY A 533 44.20 15.41 2.05
N LEU A 534 44.87 16.35 2.71
CA LEU A 534 44.47 17.10 3.93
C LEU A 534 44.44 16.33 5.25
N ALA A 535 45.59 16.11 5.81
CA ALA A 535 45.79 15.85 7.21
C ALA A 535 45.69 17.17 8.02
N SER A 536 44.61 17.34 8.77
CA SER A 536 44.60 18.27 9.91
C SER A 536 45.18 17.58 11.15
N SER A 537 46.37 18.02 11.49
CA SER A 537 47.11 17.64 12.66
C SER A 537 46.43 18.14 13.93
N SER A 538 46.01 17.26 14.84
CA SER A 538 46.16 17.46 16.29
C SER A 538 45.59 16.26 17.06
N SER A 539 46.46 15.50 17.64
CA SER A 539 46.56 15.03 19.01
C SER A 539 47.38 13.73 19.07
N SER A 540 48.56 13.87 19.54
CA SER A 540 49.49 12.82 19.94
C SER A 540 48.89 12.02 21.11
N ASN A 541 48.42 10.81 20.86
CA ASN A 541 48.27 9.78 21.87
C ASN A 541 49.19 8.61 21.50
N PRO A 542 50.24 8.33 22.23
CA PRO A 542 51.19 7.28 21.96
C PRO A 542 50.72 5.98 22.63
N ASN A 543 49.78 5.31 22.06
CA ASN A 543 49.58 3.89 22.31
C ASN A 543 48.97 3.26 21.04
N PRO A 544 49.79 2.57 20.20
CA PRO A 544 49.26 1.81 19.11
C PRO A 544 48.46 0.66 19.72
N GLY A 545 47.14 0.85 19.84
CA GLY A 545 46.24 -0.20 20.24
C GLY A 545 46.47 -1.42 19.33
N ARG A 546 46.46 -2.60 19.91
CA ARG A 546 46.55 -3.84 19.17
C ARG A 546 45.50 -3.83 18.04
N PRO A 547 45.85 -4.22 16.83
CA PRO A 547 44.89 -4.32 15.73
C PRO A 547 43.72 -5.22 16.18
N THR A 548 42.52 -4.67 16.16
CA THR A 548 41.31 -5.42 16.53
C THR A 548 40.62 -5.86 15.26
N LEU A 549 40.07 -7.07 15.28
CA LEU A 549 39.25 -7.56 14.15
C LEU A 549 38.00 -6.69 13.98
N ALA A 550 37.56 -6.57 12.76
CA ALA A 550 36.25 -5.96 12.45
C ALA A 550 35.13 -6.68 13.21
N PHE A 551 34.09 -5.94 13.59
CA PHE A 551 32.95 -6.44 14.36
C PHE A 551 33.35 -7.15 15.68
N PRO A 552 33.97 -6.45 16.62
CA PRO A 552 34.52 -7.07 17.85
C PRO A 552 33.46 -7.69 18.78
N ALA A 553 32.20 -7.27 18.67
CA ALA A 553 31.09 -7.77 19.48
C ALA A 553 30.21 -8.82 18.76
N LEU A 554 30.55 -9.23 17.55
CA LEU A 554 29.74 -10.17 16.75
C LEU A 554 29.66 -11.53 17.42
N ARG A 555 28.44 -12.04 17.59
CA ARG A 555 28.13 -13.34 18.20
C ARG A 555 27.26 -14.23 17.34
N THR A 556 26.43 -13.63 16.48
CA THR A 556 25.51 -14.34 15.59
C THR A 556 25.77 -13.92 14.15
N LEU A 557 26.04 -14.89 13.31
CA LEU A 557 26.12 -14.73 11.85
C LEU A 557 24.97 -15.52 11.22
N LYS A 558 24.21 -14.85 10.34
CA LYS A 558 23.13 -15.45 9.57
C LYS A 558 23.40 -15.28 8.08
N LEU A 559 23.41 -16.37 7.34
CA LEU A 559 23.52 -16.40 5.89
C LEU A 559 22.16 -16.79 5.32
N LEU A 560 21.65 -15.98 4.40
CA LEU A 560 20.39 -16.18 3.71
C LEU A 560 20.65 -16.22 2.20
N GLU A 561 20.12 -17.24 1.52
CA GLU A 561 20.27 -17.36 0.06
C GLU A 561 21.74 -17.25 -0.40
N ALA A 562 22.67 -17.71 0.45
CA ALA A 562 24.10 -17.76 0.13
C ALA A 562 24.38 -18.94 -0.81
N ASP A 563 25.22 -18.70 -1.80
CA ASP A 563 25.67 -19.74 -2.72
C ASP A 563 27.07 -20.17 -2.32
N PHE A 564 27.24 -21.47 -2.00
CA PHE A 564 28.51 -22.05 -1.58
C PHE A 564 29.35 -22.51 -2.75
N ASP A 565 28.77 -22.64 -3.96
CA ASP A 565 29.49 -23.03 -5.19
C ASP A 565 29.28 -21.97 -6.27
N ARG A 566 29.95 -20.84 -6.17
CA ARG A 566 29.72 -19.73 -7.09
C ARG A 566 30.54 -19.78 -8.39
N ASP A 567 31.65 -20.44 -8.44
CA ASP A 567 32.50 -20.43 -9.61
C ASP A 567 32.76 -21.87 -10.13
N HIS A 568 32.06 -22.24 -11.20
CA HIS A 568 32.36 -23.47 -11.95
C HIS A 568 33.78 -23.53 -12.51
N GLU A 569 34.57 -22.43 -12.43
CA GLU A 569 35.94 -22.34 -12.94
C GLU A 569 37.00 -22.18 -11.85
N ALA A 570 36.64 -21.92 -10.58
CA ALA A 570 37.60 -21.75 -9.49
C ALA A 570 37.37 -22.81 -8.39
N GLU A 571 38.45 -23.42 -7.97
CA GLU A 571 38.50 -24.39 -6.86
C GLU A 571 38.15 -23.82 -5.47
N ASN A 572 37.54 -22.59 -5.41
CA ASN A 572 37.28 -21.87 -4.16
C ASN A 572 35.79 -21.86 -3.87
N THR A 573 35.31 -22.80 -3.12
CA THR A 573 33.98 -22.78 -2.49
C THR A 573 33.94 -21.71 -1.38
N LEU A 574 32.76 -21.20 -1.02
CA LEU A 574 32.58 -20.27 0.13
C LEU A 574 32.92 -20.96 1.47
N LEU A 575 32.83 -22.29 1.54
CA LEU A 575 32.97 -23.09 2.74
C LEU A 575 34.33 -22.90 3.40
N GLU A 576 35.43 -23.18 2.65
CA GLU A 576 36.80 -23.08 3.19
C GLU A 576 37.13 -21.67 3.70
N PRO A 577 36.92 -20.57 2.94
CA PRO A 577 37.18 -19.23 3.45
C PRO A 577 36.33 -18.89 4.70
N LEU A 578 35.10 -19.38 4.78
CA LEU A 578 34.23 -19.17 5.95
C LEU A 578 34.80 -19.93 7.15
N MET A 579 35.21 -21.18 7.00
CA MET A 579 35.81 -21.99 8.07
C MET A 579 37.09 -21.34 8.57
N ASP A 580 37.98 -20.92 7.68
CA ASP A 580 39.21 -20.19 8.03
C ASP A 580 38.90 -18.89 8.80
N CYS A 581 37.91 -18.16 8.36
CA CYS A 581 37.47 -16.96 9.07
C CYS A 581 36.95 -17.25 10.48
N LEU A 582 36.14 -18.29 10.63
CA LEU A 582 35.58 -18.70 11.94
C LEU A 582 36.71 -19.15 12.90
N MET A 583 37.67 -19.93 12.42
CA MET A 583 38.84 -20.35 13.19
C MET A 583 39.73 -19.16 13.58
N HIS A 584 40.04 -18.28 12.64
CA HIS A 584 40.83 -17.06 12.89
C HIS A 584 40.17 -16.17 13.94
N ARG A 585 38.86 -16.02 13.92
CA ARG A 585 38.09 -15.25 14.91
C ARG A 585 38.12 -15.93 16.29
N TYR A 586 38.10 -17.25 16.35
CA TYR A 586 38.23 -18.00 17.58
C TYR A 586 39.63 -17.77 18.22
N GLU A 587 40.70 -17.83 17.44
CA GLU A 587 42.06 -17.58 17.91
C GLU A 587 42.23 -16.15 18.48
N HIS A 588 41.51 -15.18 17.93
CA HIS A 588 41.51 -13.78 18.35
C HIS A 588 40.49 -13.45 19.45
N LYS A 589 39.81 -14.41 20.05
CA LYS A 589 38.78 -14.29 21.09
C LYS A 589 37.58 -13.42 20.66
N SER A 590 37.25 -13.45 19.39
CA SER A 590 36.12 -12.77 18.75
C SER A 590 35.19 -13.80 18.09
N GLU A 591 35.05 -14.96 18.71
CA GLU A 591 34.30 -16.11 18.21
C GLU A 591 32.84 -15.83 17.92
N ILE A 592 32.32 -16.45 16.86
CA ILE A 592 30.91 -16.48 16.51
C ILE A 592 30.30 -17.68 17.24
N HIS A 593 29.25 -17.44 18.03
CA HIS A 593 28.63 -18.46 18.88
C HIS A 593 27.49 -19.17 18.17
N LYS A 594 26.79 -18.44 17.25
CA LYS A 594 25.66 -18.96 16.51
C LYS A 594 25.82 -18.66 15.02
N LEU A 595 25.72 -19.71 14.20
CA LEU A 595 25.66 -19.64 12.76
C LEU A 595 24.27 -20.10 12.30
N ILE A 596 23.58 -19.31 11.48
CA ILE A 596 22.26 -19.62 10.94
C ILE A 596 22.38 -19.68 9.43
N LEU A 597 21.99 -20.80 8.82
CA LEU A 597 22.04 -21.07 7.38
C LEU A 597 20.63 -21.33 6.89
N GLU A 598 20.08 -20.42 6.08
CA GLU A 598 18.72 -20.54 5.54
C GLU A 598 18.72 -20.36 4.02
N ARG A 599 18.12 -21.28 3.31
CA ARG A 599 17.99 -21.29 1.83
C ARG A 599 19.33 -21.11 1.11
N CYS A 600 20.37 -21.70 1.66
CA CYS A 600 21.70 -21.74 1.03
C CYS A 600 21.72 -22.79 -0.07
N SER A 601 22.35 -22.46 -1.23
CA SER A 601 22.57 -23.41 -2.31
C SER A 601 23.96 -24.04 -2.22
N HIS A 602 24.12 -25.24 -2.81
CA HIS A 602 25.38 -26.02 -2.82
C HIS A 602 25.98 -26.24 -1.43
N LEU A 603 25.10 -26.52 -0.45
CA LEU A 603 25.48 -26.84 0.92
C LEU A 603 24.83 -28.18 1.32
N ASN A 604 25.63 -29.14 1.75
CA ASN A 604 25.14 -30.45 2.16
C ASN A 604 25.33 -30.70 3.66
N SER A 605 24.88 -31.86 4.13
CA SER A 605 24.94 -32.24 5.54
C SER A 605 26.36 -32.48 6.04
N GLU A 606 27.32 -32.86 5.16
CA GLU A 606 28.74 -33.08 5.51
C GLU A 606 29.40 -31.71 5.76
N ASP A 607 29.19 -30.73 4.88
CA ASP A 607 29.68 -29.38 5.03
C ASP A 607 29.19 -28.71 6.33
N VAL A 608 27.90 -28.92 6.65
CA VAL A 608 27.33 -28.42 7.92
C VAL A 608 27.94 -29.11 9.14
N ALA A 609 28.28 -30.41 9.05
CA ALA A 609 28.96 -31.13 10.12
C ALA A 609 30.38 -30.58 10.37
N GLU A 610 31.09 -30.17 9.32
CA GLU A 610 32.38 -29.48 9.46
C GLU A 610 32.25 -28.13 10.17
N LEU A 611 31.26 -27.32 9.79
CA LEU A 611 30.94 -26.03 10.45
C LEU A 611 30.55 -26.24 11.93
N GLN A 612 29.83 -27.33 12.28
CA GLN A 612 29.49 -27.69 13.66
C GLN A 612 30.73 -28.07 14.50
N GLY A 613 31.80 -28.49 13.83
CA GLY A 613 33.10 -28.71 14.50
C GLY A 613 33.77 -27.41 14.97
N ILE A 614 33.41 -26.27 14.42
CA ILE A 614 34.03 -24.98 14.70
C ILE A 614 33.08 -24.06 15.53
N VAL A 615 31.79 -24.03 15.20
CA VAL A 615 30.78 -23.16 15.86
C VAL A 615 29.88 -23.98 16.77
N ALA A 616 29.65 -23.50 17.99
CA ALA A 616 28.91 -24.24 19.02
C ALA A 616 27.41 -24.43 18.70
N ASP A 617 26.78 -23.48 17.99
CA ASP A 617 25.35 -23.50 17.65
C ASP A 617 25.22 -23.20 16.14
N VAL A 618 24.96 -24.25 15.34
CA VAL A 618 24.71 -24.15 13.90
C VAL A 618 23.25 -24.55 13.65
N ASP A 619 22.45 -23.59 13.18
CA ASP A 619 21.03 -23.73 12.87
C ASP A 619 20.85 -23.72 11.34
N TRP A 620 20.46 -24.86 10.77
CA TRP A 620 20.34 -25.08 9.34
C TRP A 620 18.92 -25.55 9.00
N ASP A 621 18.33 -25.04 7.93
CA ASP A 621 16.98 -25.40 7.49
C ASP A 621 16.87 -26.77 6.78
N HIS A 622 17.99 -27.47 6.60
CA HIS A 622 18.09 -28.76 5.93
C HIS A 622 17.64 -28.76 4.46
N ILE A 623 17.72 -27.60 3.78
CA ILE A 623 17.39 -27.48 2.37
C ILE A 623 18.67 -27.65 1.55
N GLU A 624 18.80 -28.77 0.87
CA GLU A 624 19.88 -29.06 -0.08
C GLU A 624 19.42 -28.64 -1.49
N CYS A 625 19.76 -27.41 -1.91
CA CYS A 625 19.44 -26.89 -3.25
C CYS A 625 20.74 -26.87 -4.10
N GLY A 626 20.64 -27.30 -5.36
CA GLY A 626 21.72 -27.09 -6.34
C GLY A 626 22.51 -28.34 -6.76
N TYR A 627 22.28 -29.49 -6.15
CA TYR A 627 22.77 -30.76 -6.71
C TYR A 627 21.80 -31.22 -7.79
N SER A 628 22.07 -30.93 -9.08
CA SER A 628 21.39 -31.63 -10.16
C SER A 628 22.07 -33.02 -10.26
N ASP A 629 21.40 -34.04 -9.79
CA ASP A 629 21.69 -35.40 -10.23
C ASP A 629 21.39 -35.49 -11.74
N THR A 630 22.35 -35.06 -12.54
CA THR A 630 22.43 -35.49 -13.91
C THR A 630 23.01 -36.92 -13.89
N GLU A 631 22.18 -37.88 -13.50
CA GLU A 631 22.38 -39.21 -14.06
C GLU A 631 22.11 -39.05 -15.56
N ASP A 632 23.19 -39.13 -16.34
CA ASP A 632 23.15 -39.23 -17.81
C ASP A 632 22.33 -40.48 -18.18
N GLU A 633 21.03 -40.30 -18.32
CA GLU A 633 20.24 -41.22 -19.14
C GLU A 633 20.49 -40.80 -20.61
N ASP A 634 21.44 -41.52 -21.22
CA ASP A 634 21.61 -41.58 -22.67
C ASP A 634 20.28 -41.92 -23.31
N MET A 635 19.52 -40.90 -23.71
CA MET A 635 18.44 -41.04 -24.66
C MET A 635 18.97 -40.69 -26.02
N ASP A 636 19.44 -41.74 -26.72
CA ASP A 636 19.57 -41.80 -28.18
C ASP A 636 18.18 -41.54 -28.78
N ASP A 637 17.83 -40.33 -29.11
CA ASP A 637 16.74 -40.01 -30.00
C ASP A 637 17.31 -39.59 -31.37
N GLU A 638 17.37 -40.59 -32.25
CA GLU A 638 17.35 -40.41 -33.69
C GLU A 638 16.11 -39.58 -34.09
N PHE A 639 16.27 -38.31 -34.43
CA PHE A 639 15.28 -37.58 -35.18
C PHE A 639 15.72 -37.41 -36.64
N ASP A 640 15.03 -38.19 -37.49
CA ASP A 640 15.00 -38.01 -38.93
C ASP A 640 14.56 -36.60 -39.32
N ASP A 641 15.35 -35.98 -40.19
CA ASP A 641 15.03 -34.81 -40.99
C ASP A 641 13.89 -35.17 -41.99
N GLU A 642 12.77 -34.47 -41.90
CA GLU A 642 11.98 -34.14 -43.10
C GLU A 642 11.29 -32.78 -42.95
N MET A 643 11.68 -31.91 -43.87
CA MET A 643 11.07 -30.60 -44.17
C MET A 643 9.56 -30.73 -44.46
N ASP A 644 8.78 -29.72 -44.15
CA ASP A 644 8.12 -28.90 -45.18
C ASP A 644 7.40 -27.67 -44.57
N ASP A 645 7.59 -26.59 -45.31
CA ASP A 645 6.90 -25.31 -45.24
C ASP A 645 5.38 -25.44 -45.02
N VAL A 646 4.76 -24.46 -44.35
CA VAL A 646 3.62 -23.66 -44.83
C VAL A 646 2.94 -22.84 -43.70
N PHE A 647 2.88 -21.54 -43.92
CA PHE A 647 1.88 -20.53 -43.49
C PHE A 647 1.76 -20.10 -42.02
N GLY A 648 1.94 -18.79 -41.96
CA GLY A 648 1.57 -17.86 -40.93
C GLY A 648 0.15 -17.94 -40.38
N GLY A 649 0.03 -17.61 -39.11
CA GLY A 649 -1.23 -17.45 -38.44
C GLY A 649 -1.01 -16.71 -37.10
N GLU A 650 -1.36 -15.44 -37.14
CA GLU A 650 -1.43 -14.60 -35.95
C GLU A 650 -2.32 -15.23 -34.88
N ALA A 651 -1.76 -15.55 -33.74
CA ALA A 651 -2.54 -15.97 -32.57
C ALA A 651 -2.92 -14.75 -31.73
N TYR A 652 -4.12 -14.25 -31.95
CA TYR A 652 -4.83 -13.36 -31.03
C TYR A 652 -5.19 -14.16 -29.77
N PHE A 653 -4.60 -13.80 -28.64
CA PHE A 653 -5.13 -14.19 -27.33
C PHE A 653 -6.30 -13.27 -26.98
N GLY A 654 -7.50 -13.72 -27.28
CA GLY A 654 -8.74 -13.12 -26.83
C GLY A 654 -9.02 -13.54 -25.38
N TYR A 655 -8.97 -12.60 -24.45
CA TYR A 655 -9.61 -12.76 -23.15
C TYR A 655 -11.12 -12.59 -23.34
N GLY A 656 -11.82 -13.71 -23.32
CA GLY A 656 -13.27 -13.75 -23.27
C GLY A 656 -13.77 -13.26 -21.92
N ALA A 657 -14.24 -12.03 -21.86
CA ALA A 657 -15.09 -11.57 -20.77
C ALA A 657 -16.49 -12.14 -20.99
N SER A 658 -16.86 -13.14 -20.21
CA SER A 658 -18.24 -13.60 -20.12
C SER A 658 -19.06 -12.52 -19.38
N TYR A 659 -19.82 -11.75 -20.16
CA TYR A 659 -20.91 -10.95 -19.65
C TYR A 659 -22.01 -11.89 -19.17
N ILE A 660 -22.15 -12.05 -17.85
CA ILE A 660 -23.39 -12.55 -17.27
C ILE A 660 -24.28 -11.33 -17.05
N SER A 661 -25.17 -11.11 -17.99
CA SER A 661 -26.36 -10.28 -17.84
C SER A 661 -27.29 -10.98 -16.85
N SER A 662 -27.38 -10.43 -15.64
CA SER A 662 -28.48 -10.72 -14.72
C SER A 662 -29.10 -9.39 -14.24
N ASP A 663 -29.64 -8.66 -15.22
CA ASP A 663 -30.68 -7.66 -14.99
C ASP A 663 -32.01 -8.38 -15.22
N GLU A 664 -32.63 -8.77 -14.15
CA GLU A 664 -34.07 -9.04 -13.99
C GLU A 664 -34.24 -9.98 -12.80
N ASP A 665 -34.48 -9.40 -11.62
CA ASP A 665 -35.33 -9.93 -10.56
C ASP A 665 -35.09 -9.20 -9.22
N MET A 666 -35.12 -7.88 -9.24
CA MET A 666 -35.46 -7.08 -8.05
C MET A 666 -36.39 -5.94 -8.41
N MET A 667 -37.37 -6.25 -9.23
CA MET A 667 -38.48 -5.34 -9.47
C MET A 667 -39.51 -5.41 -8.33
N PHE A 668 -39.79 -4.23 -7.82
CA PHE A 668 -41.03 -3.84 -7.19
C PHE A 668 -41.63 -4.76 -6.12
N MET A 669 -41.11 -4.67 -4.90
CA MET A 669 -42.04 -4.69 -3.78
C MET A 669 -42.18 -3.26 -3.26
N GLY A 670 -43.35 -2.69 -3.50
CA GLY A 670 -43.73 -1.32 -3.22
C GLY A 670 -43.40 -0.88 -1.79
N PHE A 671 -42.75 0.23 -1.71
CA PHE A 671 -42.57 1.02 -0.50
C PHE A 671 -43.69 2.05 -0.39
#